data_37e0c412d84c2966b692ccea0183ebca
#
_entry.id   37e0c412d84c2966b692ccea0183ebca
#
_cell.length_a   1.000
_cell.length_b   1.000
_cell.length_c   1.000
_cell.angle_alpha   90.00
_cell.angle_beta   90.00
_cell.angle_gamma   90.00
#
_symmetry.space_group_name_H-M   'P 1'
#
loop_
_entity.id
_entity.type
_entity.pdbx_description
1 polymer ?
#
loop_
_entity_poly.entity_id
_entity_poly.type
_entity_poly.pdbx_seq_one_letter_code
_entity_poly.pdbx_strand_id
1 'polypeptide(L)'
;MYATDKAAIRNPFIRSELAKPGYDKAEETVSVEVINPTTGSVKCVVAGEITGENIRFSKEISLFCGETREIVFTPEEFPQLKIDNPRLWWPLFKGKPDLYELKMTVSVKGQVSDSLKTRFGIREITSDQNTPDKSRQFYVNGKKIFIRGTNWIPEGMLRHSDERTYAELRYTKQSGVNLVRMWGGGIAESDYFFQLCDEMGLLVWQEFWLTGDTKHPHDQALYLANLESTVKRLRNHPSLAYYVSSNESTEVVGAKDLIMKLDGTRGYQMQSECDGVHDGSPYKQVNPMQHYENTASPRGSRVDGFNPEYGAPTLPTLETLREVMDEKDLWPINKEVWDYHDGGGFHLMSTMYKDLVNNYGTSQSIEEFAKKGQLVGAMNSKTIWEVWNYNKLDYGDRYCSGLLFWYHNCPVRQVCARMWDWSLEPTASLYHTQNALEPLHAQFDYLKNMVSVCNDYYRSFKNYKVKADVYDLNSKKVFSYSQRIDIGEDEVLNDLFKIDFPSDITPVHFIRLGLSDEKGKEVASTFYWRSNAAYEGKEILTGPTSSGFESLNDMPTARLQTKYKTKEVDGRYYIEVSLKNTSSRIAFFTQLQFLDKAGKPVRPSFYTDNFFSLLPGETKQVLIDTSVDKVTEGEFSLTVGGWNVQQKKYKL
;
A
#
# COMPACT_ATOMS: atom_id res chain seq x y z
N MET A 1 12.31 -27.11 16.52
CA MET A 1 12.50 -27.83 17.79
C MET A 1 13.12 -26.86 18.78
N TYR A 2 12.54 -26.67 19.94
CA TYR A 2 13.01 -25.74 20.97
C TYR A 2 13.50 -26.55 22.18
N ALA A 3 14.67 -26.24 22.67
CA ALA A 3 15.28 -26.93 23.80
C ALA A 3 15.57 -25.93 24.93
N THR A 4 15.19 -26.26 26.14
CA THR A 4 15.46 -25.49 27.36
C THR A 4 16.07 -26.39 28.42
N ASP A 5 16.78 -25.81 29.41
CA ASP A 5 17.40 -26.63 30.48
C ASP A 5 16.38 -26.97 31.59
N LYS A 6 16.04 -26.03 32.46
CA LYS A 6 15.23 -26.29 33.66
C LYS A 6 13.97 -25.46 33.78
N ALA A 7 13.93 -24.30 33.15
CA ALA A 7 12.78 -23.42 33.07
C ALA A 7 12.75 -22.79 31.68
N ALA A 8 11.56 -22.57 31.15
CA ALA A 8 11.33 -21.94 29.85
C ALA A 8 10.50 -20.68 29.97
N ILE A 9 10.65 -19.75 29.02
CA ILE A 9 9.82 -18.55 28.91
C ILE A 9 9.13 -18.50 27.53
N ARG A 10 7.87 -18.07 27.51
CA ARG A 10 7.02 -18.01 26.30
C ARG A 10 6.13 -16.80 26.31
N ASN A 11 5.62 -16.46 25.15
CA ASN A 11 4.51 -15.52 24.95
C ASN A 11 4.68 -14.18 25.67
N PRO A 12 5.84 -13.46 25.51
CA PRO A 12 6.00 -12.15 26.11
C PRO A 12 4.91 -11.22 25.62
N PHE A 13 4.48 -10.30 26.48
CA PHE A 13 3.51 -9.29 26.10
C PHE A 13 3.86 -7.96 26.75
N ILE A 14 3.93 -6.89 25.96
CA ILE A 14 4.17 -5.54 26.39
C ILE A 14 2.92 -4.71 26.10
N ARG A 15 2.37 -4.09 27.14
CA ARG A 15 1.25 -3.15 27.01
C ARG A 15 1.73 -1.77 27.40
N SER A 16 1.54 -0.81 26.51
CA SER A 16 1.85 0.59 26.72
C SER A 16 0.57 1.37 27.03
N GLU A 17 0.57 2.12 28.11
CA GLU A 17 -0.46 3.10 28.43
C GLU A 17 0.14 4.50 28.31
N LEU A 18 -0.44 5.32 27.44
CA LEU A 18 0.08 6.65 27.13
C LEU A 18 -0.73 7.74 27.86
N ALA A 19 -0.03 8.67 28.49
CA ALA A 19 -0.66 9.79 29.19
C ALA A 19 -1.29 10.77 28.18
N LYS A 20 -2.58 11.05 28.36
CA LYS A 20 -3.35 11.97 27.51
C LYS A 20 -3.46 13.36 28.15
N PRO A 21 -3.54 14.43 27.34
CA PRO A 21 -3.51 14.47 25.87
C PRO A 21 -2.09 14.58 25.27
N GLY A 22 -1.01 14.67 26.09
CA GLY A 22 0.34 15.03 25.65
C GLY A 22 1.11 13.92 24.96
N TYR A 23 0.84 12.64 25.30
CA TYR A 23 1.59 11.47 24.84
C TYR A 23 3.09 11.53 25.16
N ASP A 24 3.45 12.33 26.17
CA ASP A 24 4.82 12.57 26.63
C ASP A 24 5.26 11.61 27.75
N LYS A 25 4.37 10.73 28.19
CA LYS A 25 4.65 9.67 29.17
C LYS A 25 4.02 8.37 28.76
N ALA A 26 4.75 7.27 29.00
CA ALA A 26 4.26 5.91 28.81
C ALA A 26 4.47 5.09 30.08
N GLU A 27 3.52 4.22 30.38
CA GLU A 27 3.61 3.22 31.43
C GLU A 27 3.55 1.83 30.80
N GLU A 28 4.63 1.04 31.00
CA GLU A 28 4.77 -0.27 30.37
C GLU A 28 4.43 -1.38 31.37
N THR A 29 3.50 -2.25 31.01
CA THR A 29 3.25 -3.51 31.71
C THR A 29 3.81 -4.66 30.89
N VAL A 30 4.72 -5.44 31.45
CA VAL A 30 5.34 -6.58 30.80
C VAL A 30 4.87 -7.88 31.45
N SER A 31 4.37 -8.84 30.64
CA SER A 31 4.07 -10.19 31.11
C SER A 31 4.78 -11.26 30.29
N VAL A 32 5.02 -12.42 30.90
CA VAL A 32 5.63 -13.59 30.26
C VAL A 32 5.17 -14.89 30.93
N GLU A 33 4.90 -15.91 30.14
CA GLU A 33 4.62 -17.25 30.66
C GLU A 33 5.95 -17.95 31.01
N VAL A 34 6.05 -18.45 32.24
CA VAL A 34 7.21 -19.22 32.72
C VAL A 34 6.77 -20.65 32.98
N ILE A 35 7.51 -21.60 32.44
CA ILE A 35 7.18 -23.03 32.44
C ILE A 35 8.26 -23.79 33.17
N ASN A 36 7.88 -24.66 34.11
CA ASN A 36 8.76 -25.67 34.70
C ASN A 36 8.51 -27.03 34.04
N PRO A 37 9.31 -27.46 33.06
CA PRO A 37 9.13 -28.75 32.39
C PRO A 37 9.69 -29.94 33.18
N THR A 38 10.27 -29.71 34.37
CA THR A 38 10.96 -30.76 35.16
C THR A 38 9.96 -31.47 36.07
N THR A 39 10.42 -32.61 36.62
CA THR A 39 9.65 -33.44 37.57
C THR A 39 9.71 -32.95 39.01
N GLY A 40 10.46 -31.90 39.31
CA GLY A 40 10.59 -31.29 40.65
C GLY A 40 10.25 -29.82 40.64
N SER A 41 10.17 -29.22 41.84
CA SER A 41 9.99 -27.77 41.98
C SER A 41 11.27 -27.03 41.59
N VAL A 42 11.14 -25.91 40.91
CA VAL A 42 12.25 -25.06 40.47
C VAL A 42 12.09 -23.65 41.02
N LYS A 43 13.15 -23.16 41.68
CA LYS A 43 13.30 -21.75 42.06
C LYS A 43 14.12 -21.06 40.96
N CYS A 44 13.55 -19.98 40.41
CA CYS A 44 14.18 -19.26 39.29
C CYS A 44 14.02 -17.75 39.42
N VAL A 45 14.86 -17.00 38.71
CA VAL A 45 14.77 -15.55 38.58
C VAL A 45 14.35 -15.25 37.13
N VAL A 46 13.23 -14.53 36.97
CA VAL A 46 12.75 -14.00 35.70
C VAL A 46 13.17 -12.55 35.62
N ALA A 47 13.91 -12.17 34.58
CA ALA A 47 14.42 -10.81 34.41
C ALA A 47 14.13 -10.28 33.01
N GLY A 48 13.85 -8.97 32.94
CA GLY A 48 13.65 -8.24 31.69
C GLY A 48 14.57 -7.03 31.58
N GLU A 49 14.93 -6.70 30.33
CA GLU A 49 15.69 -5.51 29.98
C GLU A 49 15.12 -4.91 28.69
N ILE A 50 14.73 -3.61 28.75
CA ILE A 50 14.46 -2.84 27.53
C ILE A 50 15.81 -2.31 27.05
N THR A 51 16.31 -2.89 25.97
CA THR A 51 17.68 -2.68 25.48
C THR A 51 17.88 -1.23 25.02
N GLY A 52 18.96 -0.60 25.48
CA GLY A 52 19.30 0.78 25.13
C GLY A 52 18.63 1.87 25.99
N GLU A 53 17.66 1.51 26.84
CA GLU A 53 16.93 2.47 27.70
C GLU A 53 17.33 2.41 29.18
N ASN A 54 18.29 1.57 29.57
CA ASN A 54 18.70 1.29 30.96
C ASN A 54 17.57 0.84 31.88
N ILE A 55 16.50 0.26 31.33
CA ILE A 55 15.33 -0.24 32.05
C ILE A 55 15.53 -1.73 32.31
N ARG A 56 15.64 -2.11 33.61
CA ARG A 56 15.81 -3.51 34.04
C ARG A 56 14.88 -3.79 35.22
N PHE A 57 14.33 -5.01 35.20
CA PHE A 57 13.42 -5.48 36.26
C PHE A 57 13.58 -7.00 36.44
N SER A 58 13.27 -7.52 37.62
CA SER A 58 13.31 -8.96 37.88
C SER A 58 12.45 -9.39 39.02
N LYS A 59 11.99 -10.65 39.02
CA LYS A 59 11.27 -11.32 40.10
C LYS A 59 11.87 -12.70 40.36
N GLU A 60 12.01 -13.07 41.63
CA GLU A 60 12.30 -14.41 42.06
C GLU A 60 10.99 -15.18 42.29
N ILE A 61 10.85 -16.36 41.70
CA ILE A 61 9.66 -17.19 41.75
C ILE A 61 9.99 -18.65 42.04
N SER A 62 9.04 -19.40 42.52
CA SER A 62 9.10 -20.86 42.62
C SER A 62 7.95 -21.49 41.88
N LEU A 63 8.22 -22.46 41.01
CA LEU A 63 7.24 -23.19 40.23
C LEU A 63 7.21 -24.67 40.64
N PHE A 64 6.02 -25.25 40.74
CA PHE A 64 5.86 -26.68 40.96
C PHE A 64 6.20 -27.45 39.66
N CYS A 65 6.32 -28.76 39.82
CA CYS A 65 6.48 -29.69 38.65
C CYS A 65 5.39 -29.46 37.63
N GLY A 66 5.78 -29.28 36.34
CA GLY A 66 4.87 -29.10 35.23
C GLY A 66 4.08 -27.78 35.25
N GLU A 67 4.32 -26.89 36.19
CA GLU A 67 3.58 -25.63 36.31
C GLU A 67 3.95 -24.65 35.18
N THR A 68 2.89 -24.00 34.61
CA THR A 68 3.02 -22.81 33.77
C THR A 68 2.36 -21.66 34.52
N ARG A 69 3.08 -20.53 34.69
CA ARG A 69 2.59 -19.35 35.36
C ARG A 69 2.92 -18.08 34.59
N GLU A 70 1.92 -17.21 34.43
CA GLU A 70 2.15 -15.86 33.93
C GLU A 70 2.79 -15.00 35.01
N ILE A 71 3.90 -14.36 34.69
CA ILE A 71 4.60 -13.40 35.55
C ILE A 71 4.44 -12.03 34.94
N VAL A 72 3.91 -11.10 35.77
CA VAL A 72 3.61 -9.72 35.37
C VAL A 72 4.55 -8.76 36.07
N PHE A 73 5.07 -7.78 35.38
CA PHE A 73 5.87 -6.67 35.87
C PHE A 73 5.10 -5.38 35.58
N THR A 74 4.73 -4.63 36.62
CA THR A 74 3.92 -3.42 36.49
C THR A 74 4.72 -2.16 36.83
N PRO A 75 4.34 -0.97 36.35
CA PRO A 75 5.01 0.29 36.66
C PRO A 75 4.89 0.71 38.12
N GLU A 76 3.92 0.14 38.90
CA GLU A 76 3.80 0.36 40.35
C GLU A 76 4.89 -0.40 41.12
N GLU A 77 5.19 -1.64 40.72
CA GLU A 77 6.23 -2.45 41.33
C GLU A 77 7.62 -2.07 40.82
N PHE A 78 7.72 -1.63 39.56
CA PHE A 78 8.96 -1.29 38.86
C PHE A 78 8.84 0.11 38.22
N PRO A 79 9.07 1.19 38.98
CA PRO A 79 8.89 2.58 38.53
C PRO A 79 9.70 2.94 37.26
N GLN A 80 10.79 2.22 36.99
CA GLN A 80 11.57 2.38 35.74
C GLN A 80 10.82 1.96 34.47
N LEU A 81 9.67 1.28 34.58
CA LEU A 81 8.75 1.02 33.47
C LEU A 81 7.88 2.24 33.08
N LYS A 82 8.02 3.36 33.85
CA LYS A 82 7.47 4.66 33.44
C LYS A 82 8.51 5.40 32.62
N ILE A 83 8.16 5.69 31.38
CA ILE A 83 9.07 6.29 30.39
C ILE A 83 8.62 7.70 30.09
N ASP A 84 9.47 8.69 30.41
CA ASP A 84 9.23 10.09 30.05
C ASP A 84 9.70 10.34 28.60
N ASN A 85 8.91 11.08 27.82
CA ASN A 85 9.17 11.41 26.41
C ASN A 85 9.51 10.18 25.56
N PRO A 86 8.63 9.15 25.51
CA PRO A 86 8.88 7.95 24.75
C PRO A 86 9.03 8.23 23.25
N ARG A 87 9.87 7.46 22.57
CA ARG A 87 9.90 7.45 21.11
C ARG A 87 8.65 6.72 20.61
N LEU A 88 7.68 7.46 20.12
CA LEU A 88 6.42 6.88 19.65
C LEU A 88 6.59 6.24 18.29
N TRP A 89 5.94 5.08 18.08
CA TRP A 89 5.80 4.48 16.77
C TRP A 89 4.72 5.21 15.97
N TRP A 90 5.03 5.53 14.70
CA TRP A 90 4.12 6.20 13.78
C TRP A 90 4.03 5.46 12.45
N PRO A 91 2.83 5.45 11.81
CA PRO A 91 2.69 4.93 10.47
C PRO A 91 3.34 5.83 9.40
N LEU A 92 3.47 5.27 8.21
CA LEU A 92 4.08 5.90 7.04
C LEU A 92 3.59 7.34 6.83
N PHE A 93 4.52 8.29 6.61
CA PHE A 93 4.33 9.73 6.44
C PHE A 93 3.83 10.49 7.69
N LYS A 94 3.47 9.83 8.79
CA LYS A 94 2.96 10.47 10.00
C LYS A 94 4.04 10.71 11.06
N GLY A 95 5.18 10.02 10.94
CA GLY A 95 6.32 10.12 11.85
C GLY A 95 7.33 9.01 11.58
N LYS A 96 8.13 8.67 12.58
CA LYS A 96 9.08 7.54 12.52
C LYS A 96 8.45 6.29 13.12
N PRO A 97 8.64 5.11 12.53
CA PRO A 97 8.22 3.84 13.12
C PRO A 97 9.26 3.37 14.16
N ASP A 98 9.40 4.10 15.26
CA ASP A 98 10.40 3.80 16.29
C ASP A 98 10.08 2.51 17.03
N LEU A 99 11.09 1.66 17.22
CA LEU A 99 10.98 0.36 17.86
C LEU A 99 11.90 0.27 19.08
N TYR A 100 11.44 -0.48 20.08
CA TYR A 100 12.19 -0.92 21.24
C TYR A 100 12.43 -2.42 21.16
N GLU A 101 13.46 -2.91 21.89
CA GLU A 101 13.72 -4.34 22.05
C GLU A 101 13.61 -4.71 23.54
N LEU A 102 12.75 -5.69 23.84
CA LEU A 102 12.68 -6.34 25.14
C LEU A 102 13.44 -7.65 25.09
N LYS A 103 14.40 -7.83 26.00
CA LYS A 103 15.07 -9.11 26.28
C LYS A 103 14.55 -9.67 27.60
N MET A 104 14.04 -10.91 27.59
CA MET A 104 13.62 -11.62 28.79
C MET A 104 14.54 -12.84 29.01
N THR A 105 14.85 -13.13 30.26
CA THR A 105 15.65 -14.29 30.66
C THR A 105 15.01 -14.98 31.86
N VAL A 106 15.14 -16.30 31.94
CA VAL A 106 14.89 -17.07 33.16
C VAL A 106 16.17 -17.79 33.57
N SER A 107 16.59 -17.61 34.84
CA SER A 107 17.80 -18.17 35.38
C SER A 107 17.48 -19.10 36.53
N VAL A 108 18.17 -20.25 36.58
CA VAL A 108 18.06 -21.23 37.67
C VAL A 108 19.44 -21.40 38.32
N LYS A 109 19.55 -21.22 39.62
CA LYS A 109 20.82 -21.26 40.36
C LYS A 109 21.91 -20.34 39.76
N GLY A 110 21.53 -19.15 39.28
CA GLY A 110 22.43 -18.17 38.68
C GLY A 110 22.85 -18.43 37.22
N GLN A 111 22.38 -19.51 36.60
CA GLN A 111 22.65 -19.82 35.20
C GLN A 111 21.39 -19.56 34.37
N VAL A 112 21.54 -18.93 33.20
CA VAL A 112 20.45 -18.71 32.27
C VAL A 112 19.96 -20.06 31.73
N SER A 113 18.69 -20.37 32.01
CA SER A 113 18.01 -21.56 31.52
C SER A 113 17.35 -21.33 30.15
N ASP A 114 16.80 -20.14 29.94
CA ASP A 114 16.16 -19.74 28.70
C ASP A 114 16.17 -18.22 28.52
N SER A 115 16.08 -17.76 27.26
CA SER A 115 16.03 -16.36 26.91
C SER A 115 15.24 -16.14 25.63
N LEU A 116 14.57 -15.00 25.52
CA LEU A 116 13.91 -14.54 24.31
C LEU A 116 14.11 -13.05 24.11
N LYS A 117 13.96 -12.62 22.86
CA LYS A 117 13.90 -11.22 22.48
C LYS A 117 12.62 -10.95 21.70
N THR A 118 12.04 -9.81 21.90
CA THR A 118 10.91 -9.32 21.11
C THR A 118 11.02 -7.83 20.90
N ARG A 119 10.57 -7.35 19.75
CA ARG A 119 10.47 -5.91 19.48
C ARG A 119 9.04 -5.45 19.76
N PHE A 120 8.90 -4.19 20.11
CA PHE A 120 7.61 -3.53 20.31
C PHE A 120 7.72 -2.05 19.98
N GLY A 121 6.59 -1.39 19.78
CA GLY A 121 6.52 0.05 19.58
C GLY A 121 5.52 0.66 20.55
N ILE A 122 5.90 1.78 21.14
CA ILE A 122 5.03 2.54 22.05
C ILE A 122 4.09 3.39 21.21
N ARG A 123 2.80 3.09 21.25
CA ARG A 123 1.76 3.80 20.50
C ARG A 123 0.37 3.50 21.04
N GLU A 124 -0.58 4.36 20.74
CA GLU A 124 -2.01 4.10 20.89
C GLU A 124 -2.68 4.11 19.53
N ILE A 125 -3.54 3.11 19.24
CA ILE A 125 -4.42 3.10 18.06
C ILE A 125 -5.85 2.94 18.56
N THR A 126 -6.70 3.88 18.20
CA THR A 126 -8.12 3.87 18.53
C THR A 126 -8.96 4.10 17.29
N SER A 127 -10.25 3.80 17.36
CA SER A 127 -11.20 4.14 16.31
C SER A 127 -12.58 4.42 16.92
N ASP A 128 -13.36 5.24 16.24
CA ASP A 128 -14.75 5.52 16.60
C ASP A 128 -15.62 5.73 15.35
N GLN A 129 -16.90 6.06 15.56
CA GLN A 129 -17.88 6.39 14.53
C GLN A 129 -18.44 7.80 14.74
N ASN A 130 -17.65 8.71 15.34
CA ASN A 130 -18.03 10.10 15.59
C ASN A 130 -17.80 10.97 14.34
N THR A 131 -18.18 10.45 13.18
CA THR A 131 -18.13 11.10 11.89
C THR A 131 -19.52 11.53 11.44
N PRO A 132 -19.66 12.48 10.48
CA PRO A 132 -20.98 12.95 10.01
C PRO A 132 -21.87 11.83 9.49
N ASP A 133 -21.30 10.84 8.80
CA ASP A 133 -22.00 9.71 8.17
C ASP A 133 -21.91 8.39 8.98
N LYS A 134 -21.35 8.47 10.23
CA LYS A 134 -21.10 7.31 11.10
C LYS A 134 -20.09 6.30 10.56
N SER A 135 -19.29 6.68 9.58
CA SER A 135 -18.18 5.85 9.12
C SER A 135 -17.07 5.75 10.18
N ARG A 136 -16.30 4.66 10.12
CA ARG A 136 -15.21 4.38 11.05
C ARG A 136 -14.02 5.29 10.79
N GLN A 137 -13.60 6.01 11.82
CA GLN A 137 -12.41 6.86 11.83
C GLN A 137 -11.34 6.27 12.74
N PHE A 138 -10.10 6.15 12.22
CA PHE A 138 -8.94 5.72 13.01
C PHE A 138 -8.13 6.90 13.53
N TYR A 139 -7.47 6.67 14.67
CA TYR A 139 -6.56 7.61 15.31
C TYR A 139 -5.28 6.87 15.71
N VAL A 140 -4.14 7.50 15.52
CA VAL A 140 -2.84 7.02 16.00
C VAL A 140 -2.23 8.10 16.88
N ASN A 141 -1.89 7.74 18.11
CA ASN A 141 -1.35 8.67 19.14
C ASN A 141 -2.20 9.96 19.23
N GLY A 142 -3.54 9.78 19.27
CA GLY A 142 -4.52 10.85 19.38
C GLY A 142 -4.78 11.68 18.12
N LYS A 143 -4.05 11.46 17.02
CA LYS A 143 -4.26 12.18 15.77
C LYS A 143 -5.08 11.35 14.77
N LYS A 144 -6.04 12.00 14.11
CA LYS A 144 -6.80 11.39 13.01
C LYS A 144 -5.85 10.89 11.93
N ILE A 145 -6.13 9.73 11.37
CA ILE A 145 -5.42 9.21 10.20
C ILE A 145 -6.41 8.86 9.10
N PHE A 146 -6.16 9.35 7.91
CA PHE A 146 -6.83 8.88 6.71
C PHE A 146 -6.22 7.55 6.27
N ILE A 147 -7.03 6.50 6.19
CA ILE A 147 -6.56 5.18 5.80
C ILE A 147 -6.45 5.09 4.28
N ARG A 148 -5.22 5.00 3.80
CA ARG A 148 -4.84 4.66 2.41
C ARG A 148 -4.42 3.22 2.40
N GLY A 149 -5.39 2.32 2.49
CA GLY A 149 -5.14 0.92 2.70
C GLY A 149 -5.24 0.08 1.44
N THR A 150 -4.94 -1.18 1.60
CA THR A 150 -5.06 -2.18 0.53
C THR A 150 -5.37 -3.54 1.12
N ASN A 151 -5.87 -4.44 0.28
CA ASN A 151 -6.13 -5.82 0.63
C ASN A 151 -4.95 -6.70 0.22
N TRP A 152 -4.52 -7.58 1.12
CA TRP A 152 -3.49 -8.57 0.91
C TRP A 152 -4.12 -9.95 0.71
N ILE A 153 -3.85 -10.53 -0.45
CA ILE A 153 -4.24 -11.90 -0.76
C ILE A 153 -2.96 -12.74 -0.71
N PRO A 154 -2.87 -13.76 0.16
CA PRO A 154 -1.68 -14.60 0.24
C PRO A 154 -1.41 -15.32 -1.09
N GLU A 155 -0.16 -15.64 -1.36
CA GLU A 155 0.23 -16.40 -2.56
C GLU A 155 -0.53 -17.72 -2.62
N GLY A 156 -1.13 -18.02 -3.79
CA GLY A 156 -2.15 -19.05 -3.95
C GLY A 156 -1.71 -20.48 -3.61
N MET A 157 -0.41 -20.76 -3.63
CA MET A 157 0.17 -22.03 -3.20
C MET A 157 0.75 -21.98 -1.79
N LEU A 158 0.57 -20.85 -1.09
CA LEU A 158 1.10 -20.58 0.25
C LEU A 158 2.63 -20.77 0.34
N ARG A 159 3.33 -20.44 -0.74
CA ARG A 159 4.80 -20.48 -0.78
C ARG A 159 5.33 -19.20 -0.13
N HIS A 160 5.69 -19.31 1.12
CA HIS A 160 6.33 -18.21 1.81
C HIS A 160 7.81 -18.11 1.43
N SER A 161 8.21 -16.91 1.03
CA SER A 161 9.58 -16.55 0.73
C SER A 161 9.85 -15.16 1.30
N ASP A 162 10.90 -15.04 2.10
CA ASP A 162 11.30 -13.75 2.70
C ASP A 162 11.61 -12.73 1.60
N GLU A 163 12.23 -13.15 0.50
CA GLU A 163 12.50 -12.29 -0.66
C GLU A 163 11.21 -11.73 -1.25
N ARG A 164 10.20 -12.59 -1.49
CA ARG A 164 8.91 -12.18 -2.03
C ARG A 164 8.17 -11.25 -1.07
N THR A 165 8.09 -11.62 0.20
CA THR A 165 7.47 -10.82 1.26
C THR A 165 8.10 -9.43 1.33
N TYR A 166 9.44 -9.36 1.32
CA TYR A 166 10.17 -8.09 1.31
C TYR A 166 9.84 -7.26 0.06
N ALA A 167 9.84 -7.88 -1.12
CA ALA A 167 9.57 -7.18 -2.38
C ALA A 167 8.15 -6.61 -2.41
N GLU A 168 7.14 -7.40 -2.07
CA GLU A 168 5.74 -6.98 -2.07
C GLU A 168 5.47 -5.87 -1.04
N LEU A 169 6.01 -5.97 0.19
CA LEU A 169 5.88 -4.92 1.19
C LEU A 169 6.67 -3.65 0.83
N ARG A 170 7.80 -3.79 0.15
CA ARG A 170 8.54 -2.64 -0.38
C ARG A 170 7.76 -1.92 -1.46
N TYR A 171 7.11 -2.62 -2.40
CA TYR A 171 6.19 -2.02 -3.37
C TYR A 171 4.98 -1.37 -2.68
N THR A 172 4.42 -2.03 -1.66
CA THR A 172 3.33 -1.47 -0.85
C THR A 172 3.73 -0.14 -0.22
N LYS A 173 4.88 -0.09 0.47
CA LYS A 173 5.42 1.15 1.03
C LYS A 173 5.67 2.22 -0.03
N GLN A 174 6.26 1.82 -1.17
CA GLN A 174 6.55 2.71 -2.28
C GLN A 174 5.28 3.33 -2.86
N SER A 175 4.19 2.57 -2.96
CA SER A 175 2.91 3.08 -3.46
C SER A 175 2.30 4.20 -2.60
N GLY A 176 2.76 4.38 -1.35
CA GLY A 176 2.20 5.36 -0.41
C GLY A 176 1.05 4.81 0.45
N VAL A 177 0.75 3.55 0.34
CA VAL A 177 -0.22 2.83 1.18
C VAL A 177 0.27 2.76 2.63
N ASN A 178 -0.61 3.02 3.59
CA ASN A 178 -0.29 3.06 5.02
C ASN A 178 -0.94 1.92 5.84
N LEU A 179 -1.81 1.11 5.24
CA LEU A 179 -2.46 -0.02 5.90
C LEU A 179 -2.62 -1.21 4.95
N VAL A 180 -2.35 -2.42 5.45
CA VAL A 180 -2.58 -3.70 4.77
C VAL A 180 -3.65 -4.47 5.51
N ARG A 181 -4.76 -4.81 4.83
CA ARG A 181 -5.80 -5.69 5.34
C ARG A 181 -5.49 -7.12 4.97
N MET A 182 -5.30 -7.95 5.97
CA MET A 182 -5.18 -9.40 5.82
C MET A 182 -6.58 -9.96 5.64
N TRP A 183 -6.95 -10.26 4.39
CA TRP A 183 -8.28 -10.72 4.03
C TRP A 183 -8.64 -12.06 4.70
N GLY A 184 -9.88 -12.19 5.18
CA GLY A 184 -10.36 -13.36 5.93
C GLY A 184 -10.39 -14.69 5.16
N GLY A 185 -10.30 -14.65 3.83
CA GLY A 185 -10.08 -15.85 3.01
C GLY A 185 -8.62 -16.33 2.96
N GLY A 186 -7.72 -15.63 3.65
CA GLY A 186 -6.30 -15.94 3.70
C GLY A 186 -5.84 -16.54 5.02
N ILE A 187 -4.61 -16.26 5.40
CA ILE A 187 -3.96 -16.68 6.65
C ILE A 187 -3.30 -15.47 7.32
N ALA A 188 -2.94 -15.61 8.60
CA ALA A 188 -2.03 -14.67 9.24
C ALA A 188 -0.60 -14.96 8.75
N GLU A 189 0.02 -13.97 8.12
CA GLU A 189 1.36 -14.09 7.53
C GLU A 189 2.47 -14.39 8.57
N SER A 190 3.67 -14.63 8.09
CA SER A 190 4.85 -14.96 8.90
C SER A 190 5.25 -13.82 9.84
N ASP A 191 6.04 -14.12 10.86
CA ASP A 191 6.63 -13.10 11.75
C ASP A 191 7.47 -12.08 10.98
N TYR A 192 8.15 -12.52 9.92
CA TYR A 192 8.94 -11.64 9.05
C TYR A 192 8.07 -10.58 8.36
N PHE A 193 6.87 -10.93 7.91
CA PHE A 193 5.91 -9.99 7.35
C PHE A 193 5.57 -8.86 8.34
N PHE A 194 5.21 -9.23 9.58
CA PHE A 194 4.86 -8.26 10.62
C PHE A 194 6.07 -7.42 11.05
N GLN A 195 7.26 -8.02 11.13
CA GLN A 195 8.49 -7.28 11.41
C GLN A 195 8.77 -6.21 10.36
N LEU A 196 8.59 -6.53 9.09
CA LEU A 196 8.72 -5.55 8.01
C LEU A 196 7.64 -4.47 8.08
N CYS A 197 6.39 -4.81 8.40
CA CYS A 197 5.33 -3.82 8.61
C CYS A 197 5.67 -2.87 9.77
N ASP A 198 6.21 -3.40 10.88
CA ASP A 198 6.68 -2.59 12.01
C ASP A 198 7.77 -1.58 11.60
N GLU A 199 8.77 -2.04 10.83
CA GLU A 199 9.90 -1.23 10.37
C GLU A 199 9.50 -0.22 9.27
N MET A 200 8.54 -0.58 8.44
CA MET A 200 8.10 0.26 7.33
C MET A 200 7.01 1.26 7.72
N GLY A 201 6.43 1.11 8.91
CA GLY A 201 5.32 1.94 9.35
C GLY A 201 4.00 1.59 8.64
N LEU A 202 3.79 0.33 8.28
CA LEU A 202 2.57 -0.14 7.66
C LEU A 202 1.62 -0.67 8.74
N LEU A 203 0.43 -0.11 8.83
CA LEU A 203 -0.62 -0.64 9.70
C LEU A 203 -1.13 -1.97 9.15
N VAL A 204 -1.55 -2.87 10.03
CA VAL A 204 -2.15 -4.15 9.68
C VAL A 204 -3.53 -4.29 10.30
N TRP A 205 -4.52 -4.56 9.47
CA TRP A 205 -5.87 -4.99 9.83
C TRP A 205 -5.91 -6.51 9.65
N GLN A 206 -6.00 -7.27 10.73
CA GLN A 206 -5.98 -8.72 10.70
C GLN A 206 -7.38 -9.29 10.78
N GLU A 207 -7.81 -9.98 9.72
CA GLU A 207 -9.02 -10.80 9.74
C GLU A 207 -8.69 -12.27 10.06
N PHE A 208 -9.69 -12.97 10.60
CA PHE A 208 -9.60 -14.39 10.88
C PHE A 208 -10.43 -15.20 9.87
N TRP A 209 -10.13 -16.42 9.70
CA TRP A 209 -10.29 -17.36 8.60
C TRP A 209 -11.72 -17.75 8.24
N LEU A 210 -12.63 -16.79 8.13
CA LEU A 210 -13.98 -16.99 7.60
C LEU A 210 -14.29 -15.96 6.51
N THR A 211 -15.00 -16.41 5.47
CA THR A 211 -15.51 -15.58 4.39
C THR A 211 -17.03 -15.74 4.24
N GLY A 212 -17.67 -14.90 3.41
CA GLY A 212 -19.12 -14.93 3.18
C GLY A 212 -19.73 -16.31 2.91
N ASP A 213 -18.96 -17.18 2.26
CA ASP A 213 -19.38 -18.55 1.93
C ASP A 213 -19.25 -19.54 3.10
N THR A 214 -18.48 -19.17 4.14
CA THR A 214 -18.20 -20.03 5.29
C THR A 214 -18.65 -19.34 6.58
N LYS A 215 -19.80 -19.74 7.12
CA LYS A 215 -20.37 -19.09 8.30
C LYS A 215 -19.88 -19.66 9.62
N HIS A 216 -19.38 -20.88 9.64
CA HIS A 216 -18.92 -21.56 10.85
C HIS A 216 -17.66 -22.38 10.56
N PRO A 217 -16.67 -22.42 11.47
CA PRO A 217 -15.54 -23.31 11.35
C PRO A 217 -16.00 -24.77 11.48
N HIS A 218 -15.35 -25.70 10.80
CA HIS A 218 -15.62 -27.13 10.92
C HIS A 218 -15.38 -27.66 12.35
N ASP A 219 -14.36 -27.10 13.02
CA ASP A 219 -14.02 -27.40 14.41
C ASP A 219 -13.79 -26.08 15.15
N GLN A 220 -14.75 -25.71 16.00
CA GLN A 220 -14.71 -24.47 16.77
C GLN A 220 -13.58 -24.48 17.82
N ALA A 221 -13.30 -25.62 18.45
CA ALA A 221 -12.24 -25.69 19.45
C ALA A 221 -10.85 -25.50 18.81
N LEU A 222 -10.62 -26.15 17.69
CA LEU A 222 -9.40 -25.95 16.90
C LEU A 222 -9.27 -24.51 16.38
N TYR A 223 -10.37 -23.91 15.90
CA TYR A 223 -10.38 -22.52 15.47
C TYR A 223 -9.96 -21.57 16.61
N LEU A 224 -10.55 -21.71 17.80
CA LEU A 224 -10.22 -20.86 18.96
C LEU A 224 -8.78 -21.09 19.44
N ALA A 225 -8.26 -22.33 19.39
CA ALA A 225 -6.87 -22.62 19.73
C ALA A 225 -5.88 -21.95 18.74
N ASN A 226 -6.19 -21.98 17.44
CA ASN A 226 -5.40 -21.27 16.42
C ASN A 226 -5.49 -19.75 16.59
N LEU A 227 -6.69 -19.23 16.92
CA LEU A 227 -6.91 -17.81 17.23
C LEU A 227 -6.04 -17.37 18.41
N GLU A 228 -6.07 -18.13 19.51
CA GLU A 228 -5.24 -17.87 20.69
C GLU A 228 -3.75 -17.80 20.34
N SER A 229 -3.26 -18.83 19.64
CA SER A 229 -1.85 -18.89 19.19
C SER A 229 -1.48 -17.70 18.32
N THR A 230 -2.35 -17.32 17.38
CA THR A 230 -2.12 -16.20 16.46
C THR A 230 -2.12 -14.86 17.20
N VAL A 231 -3.08 -14.61 18.08
CA VAL A 231 -3.10 -13.36 18.86
C VAL A 231 -1.88 -13.24 19.76
N LYS A 232 -1.48 -14.31 20.47
CA LYS A 232 -0.25 -14.32 21.30
C LYS A 232 1.01 -14.02 20.49
N ARG A 233 1.07 -14.52 19.24
CA ARG A 233 2.18 -14.27 18.32
C ARG A 233 2.23 -12.81 17.85
N LEU A 234 1.06 -12.22 17.56
CA LEU A 234 0.99 -10.92 16.86
C LEU A 234 0.89 -9.71 17.79
N ARG A 235 0.43 -9.87 19.03
CA ARG A 235 0.05 -8.78 19.93
C ARG A 235 1.16 -7.78 20.30
N ASN A 236 2.45 -8.10 20.08
CA ASN A 236 3.56 -7.17 20.31
C ASN A 236 3.89 -6.30 19.09
N HIS A 237 3.38 -6.62 17.89
CA HIS A 237 3.65 -5.84 16.69
C HIS A 237 2.92 -4.50 16.73
N PRO A 238 3.63 -3.35 16.74
CA PRO A 238 2.98 -2.04 16.75
C PRO A 238 2.21 -1.77 15.46
N SER A 239 2.58 -2.39 14.34
CA SER A 239 1.87 -2.33 13.06
C SER A 239 0.45 -2.89 13.15
N LEU A 240 0.22 -3.90 13.98
CA LEU A 240 -1.11 -4.49 14.15
C LEU A 240 -2.06 -3.48 14.79
N ALA A 241 -3.02 -3.00 13.99
CA ALA A 241 -3.93 -1.92 14.35
C ALA A 241 -5.30 -2.40 14.84
N TYR A 242 -5.82 -3.48 14.23
CA TYR A 242 -7.21 -3.86 14.38
C TYR A 242 -7.42 -5.35 14.15
N TYR A 243 -8.35 -5.93 14.91
CA TYR A 243 -8.79 -7.31 14.72
C TYR A 243 -10.19 -7.34 14.13
N VAL A 244 -10.41 -8.26 13.19
CA VAL A 244 -11.73 -8.50 12.60
C VAL A 244 -11.99 -10.00 12.53
N SER A 245 -13.20 -10.41 12.94
CA SER A 245 -13.50 -11.84 13.08
C SER A 245 -13.61 -12.56 11.73
N SER A 246 -14.09 -11.86 10.68
CA SER A 246 -14.34 -12.51 9.39
C SER A 246 -14.44 -11.50 8.24
N ASN A 247 -14.29 -11.96 7.01
CA ASN A 247 -14.70 -11.24 5.81
C ASN A 247 -16.17 -11.59 5.49
N GLU A 248 -17.05 -10.57 5.50
CA GLU A 248 -18.47 -10.71 5.08
C GLU A 248 -19.20 -11.94 5.67
N SER A 249 -18.85 -12.35 6.89
CA SER A 249 -19.37 -13.54 7.52
C SER A 249 -19.78 -13.27 8.97
N THR A 250 -20.00 -14.33 9.74
CA THR A 250 -20.42 -14.25 11.13
C THR A 250 -19.23 -14.28 12.09
N GLU A 251 -19.45 -13.84 13.31
CA GLU A 251 -18.51 -14.01 14.40
C GLU A 251 -18.54 -15.43 14.95
N VAL A 252 -17.39 -16.01 15.23
CA VAL A 252 -17.30 -17.27 15.97
C VAL A 252 -17.51 -17.01 17.46
N VAL A 253 -18.44 -17.75 18.06
CA VAL A 253 -18.76 -17.60 19.50
C VAL A 253 -17.51 -17.78 20.33
N GLY A 254 -17.25 -16.80 21.23
CA GLY A 254 -16.07 -16.75 22.10
C GLY A 254 -14.83 -16.12 21.48
N ALA A 255 -14.80 -15.83 20.18
CA ALA A 255 -13.63 -15.23 19.53
C ALA A 255 -13.33 -13.83 20.08
N LYS A 256 -14.34 -12.97 20.18
CA LYS A 256 -14.20 -11.62 20.74
C LYS A 256 -13.63 -11.62 22.14
N ASP A 257 -14.26 -12.39 23.05
CA ASP A 257 -13.85 -12.45 24.45
C ASP A 257 -12.42 -12.97 24.59
N LEU A 258 -12.03 -13.94 23.76
CA LEU A 258 -10.69 -14.49 23.72
C LEU A 258 -9.66 -13.44 23.27
N ILE A 259 -9.93 -12.72 22.18
CA ILE A 259 -9.05 -11.65 21.67
C ILE A 259 -8.89 -10.55 22.72
N MET A 260 -10.00 -10.06 23.29
CA MET A 260 -9.97 -8.99 24.30
C MET A 260 -9.24 -9.41 25.58
N LYS A 261 -9.34 -10.68 25.97
CA LYS A 261 -8.59 -11.25 27.11
C LYS A 261 -7.08 -11.33 26.83
N LEU A 262 -6.70 -11.73 25.60
CA LEU A 262 -5.29 -12.00 25.25
C LEU A 262 -4.50 -10.73 24.90
N ASP A 263 -5.17 -9.74 24.36
CA ASP A 263 -4.57 -8.46 23.94
C ASP A 263 -5.23 -7.28 24.65
N GLY A 264 -6.47 -6.94 24.34
CA GLY A 264 -7.24 -5.85 24.95
C GLY A 264 -6.75 -4.45 24.63
N THR A 265 -5.69 -4.29 23.84
CA THR A 265 -5.12 -2.98 23.47
C THR A 265 -5.51 -2.50 22.07
N ARG A 266 -6.19 -3.34 21.31
CA ARG A 266 -6.62 -3.07 19.92
C ARG A 266 -8.13 -3.17 19.80
N GLY A 267 -8.68 -2.41 18.84
CA GLY A 267 -10.09 -2.52 18.48
C GLY A 267 -10.43 -3.85 17.85
N TYR A 268 -11.72 -4.20 17.90
CA TYR A 268 -12.27 -5.41 17.34
C TYR A 268 -13.57 -5.13 16.61
N GLN A 269 -13.80 -5.86 15.52
CA GLN A 269 -15.01 -5.78 14.70
C GLN A 269 -15.49 -7.19 14.33
N MET A 270 -16.80 -7.39 14.30
CA MET A 270 -17.41 -8.69 14.05
C MET A 270 -17.14 -9.23 12.64
N GLN A 271 -17.18 -8.36 11.63
CA GLN A 271 -16.92 -8.70 10.24
C GLN A 271 -16.49 -7.45 9.46
N SER A 272 -15.97 -7.63 8.24
CA SER A 272 -15.36 -6.55 7.44
C SER A 272 -16.27 -5.36 7.14
N GLU A 273 -17.57 -5.61 6.96
CA GLU A 273 -18.56 -4.63 6.47
C GLU A 273 -19.59 -4.27 7.54
N CYS A 274 -19.14 -3.90 8.73
CA CYS A 274 -20.00 -3.44 9.82
C CYS A 274 -19.35 -2.30 10.60
N ASP A 275 -20.05 -1.78 11.61
CA ASP A 275 -19.54 -0.76 12.54
C ASP A 275 -18.90 0.45 11.84
N GLY A 276 -19.58 0.99 10.84
CA GLY A 276 -19.15 2.17 10.09
C GLY A 276 -18.19 1.89 8.93
N VAL A 277 -18.07 0.63 8.54
CA VAL A 277 -17.42 0.20 7.29
C VAL A 277 -18.49 -0.20 6.29
N HIS A 278 -18.41 0.32 5.07
CA HIS A 278 -19.41 0.09 4.02
C HIS A 278 -19.25 -1.27 3.34
N ASP A 279 -20.24 -1.63 2.50
CA ASP A 279 -20.11 -2.74 1.56
C ASP A 279 -18.97 -2.47 0.57
N GLY A 280 -18.17 -3.51 0.28
CA GLY A 280 -17.13 -3.46 -0.73
C GLY A 280 -17.71 -3.28 -2.13
N SER A 281 -17.05 -2.60 -3.00
CA SER A 281 -17.24 -2.43 -4.45
C SER A 281 -16.98 -0.97 -4.89
N PRO A 282 -16.83 -0.71 -6.19
CA PRO A 282 -16.75 -1.62 -7.32
C PRO A 282 -15.35 -2.16 -7.56
N TYR A 283 -15.27 -3.22 -8.40
CA TYR A 283 -14.00 -3.89 -8.75
C TYR A 283 -13.66 -3.78 -10.25
N LYS A 284 -14.20 -2.81 -10.94
CA LYS A 284 -14.12 -2.69 -12.41
C LYS A 284 -13.34 -1.46 -12.84
N GLN A 285 -12.69 -1.58 -13.98
CA GLN A 285 -12.20 -0.45 -14.74
C GLN A 285 -13.38 0.34 -15.32
N VAL A 286 -13.37 1.66 -15.19
CA VAL A 286 -14.42 2.55 -15.68
C VAL A 286 -13.80 3.82 -16.27
N ASN A 287 -14.63 4.64 -16.90
CA ASN A 287 -14.19 5.98 -17.27
C ASN A 287 -13.83 6.76 -15.99
N PRO A 288 -12.65 7.41 -15.91
CA PRO A 288 -12.20 8.14 -14.72
C PRO A 288 -13.23 9.14 -14.19
N MET A 289 -14.01 9.78 -15.03
CA MET A 289 -15.04 10.75 -14.61
C MET A 289 -16.12 10.12 -13.75
N GLN A 290 -16.43 8.83 -13.92
CA GLN A 290 -17.44 8.12 -13.13
C GLN A 290 -17.09 8.06 -11.65
N HIS A 291 -15.80 8.03 -11.30
CA HIS A 291 -15.38 8.05 -9.89
C HIS A 291 -15.76 9.37 -9.20
N TYR A 292 -15.73 10.49 -9.94
CA TYR A 292 -16.10 11.82 -9.39
C TYR A 292 -17.62 12.03 -9.27
N GLU A 293 -18.44 11.28 -9.99
CA GLU A 293 -19.90 11.45 -9.92
C GLU A 293 -20.48 11.02 -8.57
N ASN A 294 -19.82 10.11 -7.87
CA ASN A 294 -20.25 9.54 -6.60
C ASN A 294 -21.75 9.18 -6.64
N THR A 295 -22.14 8.38 -7.61
CA THR A 295 -23.51 7.91 -7.73
C THR A 295 -23.80 6.92 -6.62
N ALA A 296 -24.76 7.22 -5.78
CA ALA A 296 -25.22 6.38 -4.67
C ALA A 296 -26.01 5.16 -5.19
N SER A 297 -25.31 4.28 -5.89
CA SER A 297 -25.82 2.93 -6.19
C SER A 297 -25.29 1.96 -5.12
N PRO A 298 -26.06 0.94 -4.69
CA PRO A 298 -25.55 -0.07 -3.78
C PRO A 298 -24.28 -0.80 -4.27
N ARG A 299 -23.91 -0.63 -5.55
CA ARG A 299 -22.67 -1.12 -6.16
C ARG A 299 -22.06 -0.08 -7.11
N GLY A 300 -22.37 1.21 -6.93
CA GLY A 300 -21.81 2.31 -7.68
C GLY A 300 -20.48 2.80 -7.10
N SER A 301 -19.95 3.88 -7.69
CA SER A 301 -18.74 4.57 -7.20
C SER A 301 -19.03 5.38 -5.93
N ARG A 302 -19.38 4.68 -4.86
CA ARG A 302 -19.57 5.31 -3.57
C ARG A 302 -18.21 5.68 -2.99
N VAL A 303 -17.83 6.95 -3.15
CA VAL A 303 -16.57 7.51 -2.67
C VAL A 303 -16.85 8.33 -1.42
N ASP A 304 -17.29 7.66 -0.36
CA ASP A 304 -17.56 8.22 0.95
C ASP A 304 -17.30 7.19 2.06
N GLY A 305 -17.23 7.65 3.29
CA GLY A 305 -17.09 6.83 4.47
C GLY A 305 -15.78 6.06 4.56
N PHE A 306 -15.86 4.80 4.98
CA PHE A 306 -14.79 3.82 4.99
C PHE A 306 -15.17 2.64 4.11
N ASN A 307 -14.44 2.42 3.02
CA ASN A 307 -14.71 1.33 2.08
C ASN A 307 -13.63 0.24 2.21
N PRO A 308 -13.98 -1.02 2.56
CA PRO A 308 -13.02 -2.11 2.77
C PRO A 308 -12.50 -2.71 1.47
N GLU A 309 -13.18 -2.47 0.32
CA GLU A 309 -12.87 -3.12 -0.94
C GLU A 309 -13.32 -2.29 -2.14
N TYR A 310 -12.47 -1.43 -2.63
CA TYR A 310 -12.74 -0.61 -3.82
C TYR A 310 -11.52 -0.61 -4.73
N GLY A 311 -11.62 -1.09 -5.95
CA GLY A 311 -10.47 -1.16 -6.82
C GLY A 311 -10.78 -1.53 -8.26
N ALA A 312 -9.72 -1.65 -9.04
CA ALA A 312 -9.80 -2.03 -10.43
C ALA A 312 -8.64 -2.95 -10.81
N PRO A 313 -8.88 -3.98 -11.64
CA PRO A 313 -7.80 -4.81 -12.17
C PRO A 313 -6.95 -4.02 -13.16
N THR A 314 -5.74 -4.50 -13.40
CA THR A 314 -4.77 -3.95 -14.33
C THR A 314 -4.26 -5.05 -15.24
N LEU A 315 -3.95 -4.75 -16.50
CA LEU A 315 -3.29 -5.68 -17.39
C LEU A 315 -1.82 -5.82 -16.97
N PRO A 316 -1.23 -7.03 -16.93
CA PRO A 316 0.21 -7.22 -16.76
C PRO A 316 1.01 -6.56 -17.86
N THR A 317 2.32 -6.44 -17.67
CA THR A 317 3.23 -6.06 -18.76
C THR A 317 3.26 -7.15 -19.85
N LEU A 318 3.73 -6.78 -21.04
CA LEU A 318 3.83 -7.72 -22.16
C LEU A 318 4.67 -8.96 -21.82
N GLU A 319 5.77 -8.73 -21.10
CA GLU A 319 6.70 -9.79 -20.71
C GLU A 319 6.01 -10.84 -19.84
N THR A 320 5.17 -10.40 -18.89
CA THR A 320 4.41 -11.31 -18.05
C THR A 320 3.28 -12.00 -18.81
N LEU A 321 2.59 -11.31 -19.73
CA LEU A 321 1.59 -11.96 -20.60
C LEU A 321 2.20 -13.14 -21.35
N ARG A 322 3.43 -12.98 -21.87
CA ARG A 322 4.20 -14.03 -22.56
C ARG A 322 4.68 -15.16 -21.64
N GLU A 323 4.73 -14.92 -20.34
CA GLU A 323 5.02 -15.98 -19.36
C GLU A 323 3.76 -16.78 -18.96
N VAL A 324 2.59 -16.17 -19.12
CA VAL A 324 1.30 -16.78 -18.73
C VAL A 324 0.71 -17.63 -19.84
N MET A 325 0.86 -17.23 -21.09
CA MET A 325 0.21 -17.85 -22.25
C MET A 325 1.17 -17.97 -23.46
N ASP A 326 0.88 -18.94 -24.33
CA ASP A 326 1.57 -19.09 -25.61
C ASP A 326 1.25 -17.94 -26.57
N GLU A 327 2.22 -17.54 -27.41
CA GLU A 327 2.07 -16.45 -28.39
C GLU A 327 0.82 -16.59 -29.28
N LYS A 328 0.45 -17.83 -29.70
CA LYS A 328 -0.75 -18.11 -30.50
C LYS A 328 -2.07 -17.76 -29.80
N ASP A 329 -2.09 -17.73 -28.47
CA ASP A 329 -3.26 -17.46 -27.66
C ASP A 329 -3.31 -16.01 -27.16
N LEU A 330 -2.16 -15.30 -27.26
CA LEU A 330 -2.06 -13.88 -26.92
C LEU A 330 -2.75 -12.98 -27.94
N TRP A 331 -2.51 -13.26 -29.25
CA TRP A 331 -3.03 -12.40 -30.32
C TRP A 331 -3.29 -13.16 -31.62
N PRO A 332 -4.48 -12.99 -32.28
CA PRO A 332 -5.68 -12.33 -31.69
C PRO A 332 -6.09 -12.95 -30.38
N ILE A 333 -6.69 -12.18 -29.48
CA ILE A 333 -7.08 -12.65 -28.15
C ILE A 333 -7.90 -13.94 -28.26
N ASN A 334 -7.32 -15.05 -27.75
CA ASN A 334 -8.07 -16.30 -27.57
C ASN A 334 -8.90 -16.21 -26.29
N LYS A 335 -10.18 -15.87 -26.44
CA LYS A 335 -11.07 -15.61 -25.29
C LYS A 335 -11.12 -16.76 -24.29
N GLU A 336 -11.13 -18.01 -24.74
CA GLU A 336 -11.20 -19.17 -23.85
C GLU A 336 -9.98 -19.28 -22.96
N VAL A 337 -8.78 -19.09 -23.53
CA VAL A 337 -7.52 -19.13 -22.78
C VAL A 337 -7.39 -17.92 -21.85
N TRP A 338 -7.74 -16.73 -22.32
CA TRP A 338 -7.71 -15.53 -21.50
C TRP A 338 -8.68 -15.62 -20.32
N ASP A 339 -9.91 -16.08 -20.51
CA ASP A 339 -10.89 -16.25 -19.46
C ASP A 339 -10.46 -17.30 -18.44
N TYR A 340 -9.74 -18.36 -18.86
CA TYR A 340 -9.14 -19.33 -17.95
C TYR A 340 -8.08 -18.70 -17.02
N HIS A 341 -7.33 -17.72 -17.53
CA HIS A 341 -6.26 -17.03 -16.79
C HIS A 341 -6.70 -15.71 -16.16
N ASP A 342 -7.98 -15.33 -16.16
CA ASP A 342 -8.41 -14.02 -15.70
C ASP A 342 -8.71 -13.93 -14.20
N GLY A 343 -8.56 -15.01 -13.45
CA GLY A 343 -8.75 -15.03 -12.01
C GLY A 343 -10.20 -15.10 -11.55
N GLY A 344 -11.15 -15.41 -12.47
CA GLY A 344 -12.54 -15.70 -12.15
C GLY A 344 -13.53 -14.53 -12.28
N GLY A 345 -14.79 -14.80 -11.98
CA GLY A 345 -15.97 -14.01 -12.36
C GLY A 345 -16.04 -12.53 -11.98
N PHE A 346 -15.16 -12.02 -11.12
CA PHE A 346 -15.14 -10.60 -10.76
C PHE A 346 -14.40 -9.71 -11.77
N HIS A 347 -13.57 -10.27 -12.65
CA HIS A 347 -12.57 -9.48 -13.36
C HIS A 347 -12.77 -9.40 -14.86
N LEU A 348 -13.31 -10.42 -15.53
CA LEU A 348 -13.68 -10.46 -16.95
C LEU A 348 -12.73 -9.67 -17.88
N MET A 349 -11.41 -9.88 -17.72
CA MET A 349 -10.36 -9.06 -18.35
C MET A 349 -10.47 -9.03 -19.89
N SER A 350 -10.79 -10.17 -20.49
CA SER A 350 -10.89 -10.28 -21.95
C SER A 350 -12.01 -9.40 -22.54
N THR A 351 -13.08 -9.17 -21.81
CA THR A 351 -14.23 -8.37 -22.26
C THR A 351 -14.06 -6.91 -21.85
N MET A 352 -13.83 -6.68 -20.57
CA MET A 352 -13.77 -5.33 -20.00
C MET A 352 -12.56 -4.53 -20.50
N TYR A 353 -11.39 -5.19 -20.59
CA TYR A 353 -10.17 -4.52 -21.03
C TYR A 353 -10.16 -4.17 -22.50
N LYS A 354 -10.75 -5.04 -23.32
CA LYS A 354 -10.84 -4.78 -24.77
C LYS A 354 -11.52 -3.45 -25.06
N ASP A 355 -12.64 -3.17 -24.40
CA ASP A 355 -13.41 -1.96 -24.64
C ASP A 355 -12.64 -0.70 -24.17
N LEU A 356 -11.97 -0.78 -23.03
CA LEU A 356 -11.16 0.33 -22.50
C LEU A 356 -9.92 0.59 -23.36
N VAL A 357 -9.25 -0.47 -23.81
CA VAL A 357 -8.08 -0.35 -24.69
C VAL A 357 -8.49 0.23 -26.05
N ASN A 358 -9.67 -0.11 -26.58
CA ASN A 358 -10.18 0.44 -27.83
C ASN A 358 -10.42 1.96 -27.78
N ASN A 359 -10.57 2.55 -26.60
CA ASN A 359 -10.62 4.02 -26.45
C ASN A 359 -9.32 4.71 -26.85
N TYR A 360 -8.22 3.95 -26.92
CA TYR A 360 -6.91 4.37 -27.44
C TYR A 360 -6.69 3.98 -28.91
N GLY A 361 -7.76 3.60 -29.62
CA GLY A 361 -7.74 3.05 -30.98
C GLY A 361 -7.54 1.53 -31.00
N THR A 362 -8.02 0.89 -32.07
CA THR A 362 -7.92 -0.56 -32.24
C THR A 362 -6.46 -1.01 -32.27
N SER A 363 -6.13 -2.05 -31.49
CA SER A 363 -4.79 -2.62 -31.45
C SER A 363 -4.61 -3.62 -32.60
N GLN A 364 -3.41 -3.67 -33.17
CA GLN A 364 -3.05 -4.60 -34.26
C GLN A 364 -2.15 -5.74 -33.76
N SER A 365 -1.62 -5.64 -32.54
CA SER A 365 -0.75 -6.62 -31.92
C SER A 365 -0.90 -6.65 -30.41
N ILE A 366 -0.36 -7.69 -29.77
CA ILE A 366 -0.34 -7.80 -28.29
C ILE A 366 0.53 -6.70 -27.66
N GLU A 367 1.59 -6.25 -28.34
CA GLU A 367 2.45 -5.16 -27.88
C GLU A 367 1.67 -3.85 -27.74
N GLU A 368 0.88 -3.51 -28.76
CA GLU A 368 0.02 -2.32 -28.73
C GLU A 368 -1.05 -2.46 -27.65
N PHE A 369 -1.70 -3.63 -27.56
CA PHE A 369 -2.74 -3.90 -26.59
C PHE A 369 -2.21 -3.78 -25.17
N ALA A 370 -1.10 -4.43 -24.84
CA ALA A 370 -0.47 -4.37 -23.54
C ALA A 370 -0.05 -2.93 -23.15
N LYS A 371 0.56 -2.19 -24.10
CA LYS A 371 0.96 -0.79 -23.89
C LYS A 371 -0.23 0.12 -23.60
N LYS A 372 -1.33 -0.02 -24.33
CA LYS A 372 -2.59 0.71 -24.09
C LYS A 372 -3.21 0.29 -22.75
N GLY A 373 -3.13 -0.99 -22.41
CA GLY A 373 -3.58 -1.52 -21.12
C GLY A 373 -2.89 -0.87 -19.92
N GLN A 374 -1.58 -0.56 -20.02
CA GLN A 374 -0.87 0.17 -18.99
C GLN A 374 -1.41 1.60 -18.79
N LEU A 375 -1.78 2.31 -19.87
CA LEU A 375 -2.43 3.64 -19.77
C LEU A 375 -3.78 3.56 -19.05
N VAL A 376 -4.60 2.55 -19.37
CA VAL A 376 -5.89 2.32 -18.71
C VAL A 376 -5.69 2.08 -17.21
N GLY A 377 -4.79 1.17 -16.85
CA GLY A 377 -4.49 0.86 -15.44
C GLY A 377 -3.98 2.06 -14.67
N ALA A 378 -3.04 2.81 -15.25
CA ALA A 378 -2.46 4.02 -14.68
C ALA A 378 -3.52 5.08 -14.37
N MET A 379 -4.37 5.39 -15.34
CA MET A 379 -5.41 6.42 -15.21
C MET A 379 -6.43 6.05 -14.13
N ASN A 380 -6.93 4.82 -14.14
CA ASN A 380 -7.92 4.38 -13.16
C ASN A 380 -7.36 4.32 -11.73
N SER A 381 -6.18 3.72 -11.55
CA SER A 381 -5.57 3.65 -10.22
C SER A 381 -5.34 5.04 -9.62
N LYS A 382 -4.81 5.96 -10.42
CA LYS A 382 -4.60 7.34 -9.99
C LYS A 382 -5.91 8.04 -9.63
N THR A 383 -6.92 7.95 -10.49
CA THR A 383 -8.21 8.61 -10.29
C THR A 383 -8.93 8.10 -9.04
N ILE A 384 -8.92 6.79 -8.78
CA ILE A 384 -9.49 6.22 -7.55
C ILE A 384 -8.90 6.93 -6.34
N TRP A 385 -7.59 6.99 -6.20
CA TRP A 385 -6.95 7.60 -5.04
C TRP A 385 -7.17 9.11 -4.94
N GLU A 386 -7.16 9.83 -6.08
CA GLU A 386 -7.37 11.28 -6.08
C GLU A 386 -8.81 11.67 -5.71
N VAL A 387 -9.80 10.87 -6.09
CA VAL A 387 -11.19 11.10 -5.67
C VAL A 387 -11.34 10.87 -4.17
N TRP A 388 -10.72 9.86 -3.61
CA TRP A 388 -10.72 9.62 -2.17
C TRP A 388 -9.95 10.71 -1.41
N ASN A 389 -8.82 11.19 -1.94
CA ASN A 389 -8.12 12.36 -1.40
C ASN A 389 -9.00 13.62 -1.41
N TYR A 390 -9.77 13.85 -2.49
CA TYR A 390 -10.68 15.00 -2.60
C TYR A 390 -11.75 15.02 -1.51
N ASN A 391 -12.27 13.86 -1.13
CA ASN A 391 -13.31 13.70 -0.12
C ASN A 391 -12.75 13.45 1.30
N LYS A 392 -11.42 13.54 1.47
CA LYS A 392 -10.76 13.23 2.74
C LYS A 392 -11.26 14.12 3.88
N LEU A 393 -11.58 13.50 5.03
CA LEU A 393 -11.69 14.11 6.35
C LEU A 393 -12.66 15.30 6.53
N ASP A 394 -13.77 15.37 5.91
CA ASP A 394 -14.78 16.40 6.15
C ASP A 394 -15.04 17.33 4.95
N TYR A 395 -15.74 16.79 3.99
CA TYR A 395 -16.18 17.59 2.87
C TYR A 395 -17.71 17.54 2.74
N GLY A 396 -18.40 18.36 3.53
CA GLY A 396 -19.86 18.45 3.50
C GLY A 396 -20.53 17.11 3.76
N ASP A 397 -21.34 16.64 2.81
CA ASP A 397 -22.10 15.38 2.90
C ASP A 397 -21.23 14.15 2.52
N ARG A 398 -19.94 14.32 2.18
CA ARG A 398 -19.06 13.29 1.67
C ARG A 398 -17.80 13.15 2.54
N TYR A 399 -18.00 12.66 3.74
CA TYR A 399 -16.88 12.38 4.63
C TYR A 399 -16.21 11.08 4.22
N CYS A 400 -14.91 11.11 3.96
CA CYS A 400 -14.09 9.92 3.75
C CYS A 400 -13.06 9.76 4.87
N SER A 401 -13.06 8.61 5.49
CA SER A 401 -12.09 8.23 6.54
C SER A 401 -11.08 7.18 6.07
N GLY A 402 -11.36 6.46 4.99
CA GLY A 402 -10.42 5.48 4.46
C GLY A 402 -10.94 4.61 3.33
N LEU A 403 -9.99 4.11 2.58
CA LEU A 403 -10.15 3.15 1.49
C LEU A 403 -9.18 2.00 1.67
N LEU A 404 -9.64 0.76 1.49
CA LEU A 404 -8.80 -0.41 1.29
C LEU A 404 -8.93 -0.86 -0.17
N PHE A 405 -7.91 -0.59 -0.97
CA PHE A 405 -7.92 -0.92 -2.40
C PHE A 405 -7.99 -2.44 -2.63
N TRP A 406 -8.97 -2.91 -3.39
CA TRP A 406 -9.16 -4.32 -3.70
C TRP A 406 -8.53 -4.68 -5.05
N TYR A 407 -7.45 -5.32 -5.06
CA TYR A 407 -6.35 -5.54 -4.15
C TYR A 407 -5.05 -5.18 -4.84
N HIS A 408 -3.89 -5.15 -4.17
CA HIS A 408 -2.68 -4.57 -4.76
C HIS A 408 -1.63 -5.58 -5.21
N ASN A 409 -1.58 -6.78 -4.60
CA ASN A 409 -0.67 -7.86 -4.95
C ASN A 409 -1.37 -8.91 -5.84
N CYS A 410 -0.61 -9.78 -6.48
CA CYS A 410 -1.14 -10.80 -7.37
C CYS A 410 -0.79 -12.21 -6.86
N PRO A 411 -1.78 -12.98 -6.36
CA PRO A 411 -1.53 -14.24 -5.67
C PRO A 411 -1.17 -15.41 -6.60
N VAL A 412 -1.53 -15.35 -7.87
CA VAL A 412 -1.31 -16.41 -8.87
C VAL A 412 -0.91 -15.83 -10.21
N ARG A 413 -0.35 -16.66 -11.10
CA ARG A 413 -0.11 -16.29 -12.51
C ARG A 413 -1.43 -16.13 -13.23
N GLN A 414 -1.74 -14.92 -13.68
CA GLN A 414 -2.98 -14.60 -14.36
C GLN A 414 -2.83 -13.35 -15.23
N VAL A 415 -3.81 -13.09 -16.10
CA VAL A 415 -3.88 -11.87 -16.92
C VAL A 415 -4.49 -10.67 -16.20
N CYS A 416 -4.84 -10.84 -14.94
CA CYS A 416 -5.36 -9.80 -14.06
C CYS A 416 -4.30 -9.39 -13.05
N ALA A 417 -3.42 -8.48 -13.42
CA ALA A 417 -2.46 -7.86 -12.50
C ALA A 417 -3.12 -6.81 -11.60
N ARG A 418 -2.31 -6.26 -10.73
CA ARG A 418 -2.63 -5.17 -9.81
C ARG A 418 -1.56 -4.08 -9.90
N MET A 419 -1.06 -3.57 -8.77
CA MET A 419 0.09 -2.66 -8.78
C MET A 419 1.36 -3.37 -9.26
N TRP A 420 1.46 -4.67 -9.06
CA TRP A 420 2.44 -5.57 -9.67
C TRP A 420 1.79 -6.93 -9.97
N ASP A 421 2.41 -7.70 -10.80
CA ASP A 421 1.96 -9.04 -11.15
C ASP A 421 2.58 -10.14 -10.26
N TRP A 422 2.18 -11.40 -10.48
CA TRP A 422 2.70 -12.52 -9.72
C TRP A 422 4.23 -12.71 -9.86
N SER A 423 4.78 -12.31 -10.98
CA SER A 423 6.23 -12.38 -11.24
C SER A 423 7.03 -11.26 -10.55
N LEU A 424 6.36 -10.39 -9.75
CA LEU A 424 6.93 -9.21 -9.12
C LEU A 424 7.38 -8.13 -10.14
N GLU A 425 6.71 -8.07 -11.29
CA GLU A 425 6.90 -6.97 -12.24
C GLU A 425 5.92 -5.84 -11.92
N PRO A 426 6.40 -4.62 -11.62
CA PRO A 426 5.54 -3.49 -11.35
C PRO A 426 4.86 -2.99 -12.63
N THR A 427 3.55 -2.74 -12.54
CA THR A 427 2.75 -2.14 -13.61
C THR A 427 2.75 -0.62 -13.51
N ALA A 428 2.24 0.07 -14.52
CA ALA A 428 2.05 1.51 -14.47
C ALA A 428 1.12 1.95 -13.30
N SER A 429 0.22 1.08 -12.86
CA SER A 429 -0.66 1.35 -11.71
C SER A 429 0.10 1.59 -10.42
N LEU A 430 1.25 0.92 -10.17
CA LEU A 430 2.08 1.17 -9.00
C LEU A 430 2.55 2.63 -8.96
N TYR A 431 3.15 3.11 -10.05
CA TYR A 431 3.77 4.45 -10.10
C TYR A 431 2.73 5.57 -10.14
N HIS A 432 1.58 5.34 -10.76
CA HIS A 432 0.50 6.30 -10.75
C HIS A 432 -0.25 6.34 -9.41
N THR A 433 -0.34 5.21 -8.69
CA THR A 433 -0.76 5.18 -7.28
C THR A 433 0.24 5.91 -6.41
N GLN A 434 1.54 5.64 -6.55
CA GLN A 434 2.62 6.35 -5.83
C GLN A 434 2.49 7.87 -6.00
N ASN A 435 2.28 8.34 -7.24
CA ASN A 435 2.12 9.76 -7.51
C ASN A 435 0.84 10.33 -6.85
N ALA A 436 -0.31 9.65 -6.94
CA ALA A 436 -1.57 10.08 -6.32
C ALA A 436 -1.50 10.10 -4.79
N LEU A 437 -0.66 9.25 -4.18
CA LEU A 437 -0.48 9.13 -2.74
C LEU A 437 0.77 9.83 -2.22
N GLU A 438 1.43 10.69 -3.03
CA GLU A 438 2.43 11.61 -2.49
C GLU A 438 1.82 12.42 -1.34
N PRO A 439 2.48 12.49 -0.16
CA PRO A 439 1.85 13.08 1.02
C PRO A 439 1.59 14.59 0.91
N LEU A 440 2.18 15.26 -0.07
CA LEU A 440 1.81 16.60 -0.50
C LEU A 440 1.59 16.56 -2.01
N HIS A 441 0.33 16.64 -2.45
CA HIS A 441 -0.08 16.33 -3.81
C HIS A 441 -1.02 17.40 -4.39
N ALA A 442 -0.77 17.81 -5.64
CA ALA A 442 -1.70 18.62 -6.42
C ALA A 442 -2.44 17.72 -7.41
N GLN A 443 -3.77 17.79 -7.43
CA GLN A 443 -4.62 16.91 -8.24
C GLN A 443 -5.64 17.67 -9.08
N PHE A 444 -6.12 17.01 -10.14
CA PHE A 444 -7.06 17.55 -11.11
C PHE A 444 -8.36 16.73 -11.13
N ASP A 445 -9.50 17.40 -10.94
CA ASP A 445 -10.83 16.81 -11.11
C ASP A 445 -11.22 16.83 -12.58
N TYR A 446 -11.33 15.65 -13.19
CA TYR A 446 -11.69 15.49 -14.61
C TYR A 446 -13.12 15.96 -14.94
N LEU A 447 -14.05 15.92 -13.97
CA LEU A 447 -15.45 16.29 -14.18
C LEU A 447 -15.66 17.79 -14.08
N LYS A 448 -15.10 18.42 -13.05
CA LYS A 448 -15.26 19.87 -12.79
C LYS A 448 -14.18 20.73 -13.45
N ASN A 449 -13.08 20.13 -13.91
CA ASN A 449 -11.89 20.83 -14.38
C ASN A 449 -11.22 21.70 -13.29
N MET A 450 -11.32 21.30 -12.04
CA MET A 450 -10.79 22.03 -10.89
C MET A 450 -9.46 21.42 -10.41
N VAL A 451 -8.64 22.29 -9.82
CA VAL A 451 -7.37 21.90 -9.20
C VAL A 451 -7.52 21.95 -7.68
N SER A 452 -7.03 20.90 -7.01
CA SER A 452 -7.04 20.78 -5.55
C SER A 452 -5.64 20.41 -5.04
N VAL A 453 -5.36 20.65 -3.76
CA VAL A 453 -4.10 20.26 -3.12
C VAL A 453 -4.40 19.50 -1.83
N CYS A 454 -3.78 18.32 -1.67
CA CYS A 454 -3.89 17.48 -0.49
C CYS A 454 -2.57 17.50 0.29
N ASN A 455 -2.65 17.71 1.60
CA ASN A 455 -1.56 17.52 2.56
C ASN A 455 -1.90 16.38 3.52
N ASP A 456 -1.09 15.33 3.52
CA ASP A 456 -1.23 14.17 4.41
C ASP A 456 -0.19 14.19 5.55
N TYR A 457 0.68 15.17 5.61
CA TYR A 457 1.59 15.34 6.74
C TYR A 457 0.90 16.00 7.95
N TYR A 458 1.34 15.65 9.15
CA TYR A 458 0.99 16.39 10.39
C TYR A 458 1.84 17.65 10.57
N ARG A 459 1.99 18.40 9.50
CA ARG A 459 2.63 19.72 9.48
C ARG A 459 2.01 20.60 8.40
N SER A 460 1.94 21.90 8.66
CA SER A 460 1.47 22.90 7.68
C SER A 460 2.59 23.38 6.76
N PHE A 461 2.19 23.89 5.60
CA PHE A 461 3.07 24.52 4.62
C PHE A 461 2.51 25.89 4.25
N LYS A 462 3.39 26.92 4.23
CA LYS A 462 3.00 28.30 3.96
C LYS A 462 3.65 28.81 2.69
N ASN A 463 2.90 29.70 2.00
CA ASN A 463 3.37 30.39 0.81
C ASN A 463 3.86 29.46 -0.33
N TYR A 464 3.27 28.27 -0.42
CA TYR A 464 3.52 27.34 -1.52
C TYR A 464 2.80 27.83 -2.78
N LYS A 465 3.32 27.47 -3.95
CA LYS A 465 2.72 27.86 -5.23
C LYS A 465 2.27 26.62 -5.99
N VAL A 466 0.96 26.48 -6.21
CA VAL A 466 0.41 25.50 -7.14
C VAL A 466 0.32 26.12 -8.52
N LYS A 467 0.73 25.37 -9.56
CA LYS A 467 0.73 25.80 -10.95
C LYS A 467 0.10 24.74 -11.84
N ALA A 468 -0.73 25.16 -12.79
CA ALA A 468 -1.24 24.33 -13.87
C ALA A 468 -0.77 24.85 -15.22
N ASP A 469 -0.15 24.01 -16.03
CA ASP A 469 0.17 24.23 -17.43
C ASP A 469 -0.60 23.21 -18.29
N VAL A 470 -1.25 23.67 -19.37
CA VAL A 470 -1.92 22.78 -20.34
C VAL A 470 -1.17 22.84 -21.67
N TYR A 471 -1.00 21.67 -22.26
CA TYR A 471 -0.32 21.49 -23.54
C TYR A 471 -1.23 20.75 -24.53
N ASP A 472 -1.23 21.20 -25.78
CA ASP A 472 -1.89 20.49 -26.87
C ASP A 472 -1.09 19.21 -27.26
N LEU A 473 -1.64 18.41 -28.16
CA LEU A 473 -1.01 17.18 -28.66
C LEU A 473 0.36 17.44 -29.30
N ASN A 474 0.58 18.66 -29.84
CA ASN A 474 1.83 19.11 -30.42
C ASN A 474 2.82 19.68 -29.38
N SER A 475 2.48 19.59 -28.10
CA SER A 475 3.30 20.11 -26.98
C SER A 475 3.40 21.63 -26.91
N LYS A 476 2.52 22.35 -27.57
CA LYS A 476 2.39 23.80 -27.43
C LYS A 476 1.63 24.09 -26.14
N LYS A 477 2.19 24.93 -25.28
CA LYS A 477 1.52 25.40 -24.08
C LYS A 477 0.39 26.35 -24.47
N VAL A 478 -0.84 26.01 -24.10
CA VAL A 478 -2.07 26.73 -24.45
C VAL A 478 -2.74 27.40 -23.26
N PHE A 479 -2.40 26.98 -22.04
CA PHE A 479 -2.88 27.60 -20.81
C PHE A 479 -1.80 27.54 -19.74
N SER A 480 -1.78 28.55 -18.85
CA SER A 480 -0.91 28.57 -17.67
C SER A 480 -1.57 29.44 -16.60
N TYR A 481 -1.71 28.89 -15.40
CA TYR A 481 -2.18 29.63 -14.23
C TYR A 481 -1.42 29.17 -12.98
N SER A 482 -1.30 30.03 -11.99
CA SER A 482 -0.72 29.66 -10.70
C SER A 482 -1.32 30.49 -9.57
N GLN A 483 -1.42 29.87 -8.39
CA GLN A 483 -1.93 30.46 -7.17
C GLN A 483 -1.01 30.14 -6.00
N ARG A 484 -0.84 31.08 -5.05
CA ARG A 484 -0.20 30.81 -3.78
C ARG A 484 -1.21 30.32 -2.78
N ILE A 485 -0.78 29.38 -1.94
CA ILE A 485 -1.60 28.72 -0.94
C ILE A 485 -0.83 28.58 0.38
N ASP A 486 -1.59 28.59 1.46
CA ASP A 486 -1.21 28.04 2.75
C ASP A 486 -2.07 26.79 2.96
N ILE A 487 -1.47 25.69 3.41
CA ILE A 487 -2.19 24.45 3.69
C ILE A 487 -1.83 23.93 5.07
N GLY A 488 -2.83 23.61 5.88
CA GLY A 488 -2.69 23.09 7.23
C GLY A 488 -2.20 21.64 7.28
N GLU A 489 -2.02 21.13 8.50
CA GLU A 489 -1.72 19.70 8.70
C GLU A 489 -2.94 18.85 8.36
N ASP A 490 -2.72 17.74 7.66
CA ASP A 490 -3.74 16.75 7.30
C ASP A 490 -4.98 17.36 6.59
N GLU A 491 -4.77 18.41 5.80
CA GLU A 491 -5.79 19.22 5.15
C GLU A 491 -5.88 18.97 3.64
N VAL A 492 -7.06 19.21 3.07
CA VAL A 492 -7.28 19.28 1.62
C VAL A 492 -7.87 20.64 1.26
N LEU A 493 -7.25 21.32 0.32
CA LEU A 493 -7.77 22.54 -0.29
C LEU A 493 -8.43 22.18 -1.61
N ASN A 494 -9.75 22.04 -1.60
CA ASN A 494 -10.53 21.66 -2.76
C ASN A 494 -10.88 22.87 -3.64
N ASP A 495 -11.01 22.62 -4.94
CA ASP A 495 -11.57 23.56 -5.94
C ASP A 495 -10.87 24.93 -5.94
N LEU A 496 -9.52 24.95 -5.82
CA LEU A 496 -8.71 26.18 -5.73
C LEU A 496 -8.89 27.11 -6.93
N PHE A 497 -8.84 26.52 -8.13
CA PHE A 497 -9.09 27.23 -9.39
C PHE A 497 -9.46 26.27 -10.50
N LYS A 498 -10.16 26.81 -11.50
CA LYS A 498 -10.60 26.07 -12.69
C LYS A 498 -9.57 26.19 -13.81
N ILE A 499 -9.38 25.10 -14.55
CA ILE A 499 -8.66 25.14 -15.82
C ILE A 499 -9.68 25.39 -16.93
N ASP A 500 -9.59 26.55 -17.58
CA ASP A 500 -10.41 26.89 -18.73
C ASP A 500 -9.65 26.46 -20.01
N PHE A 501 -10.16 25.39 -20.64
CA PHE A 501 -9.56 24.85 -21.86
C PHE A 501 -9.96 25.71 -23.06
N PRO A 502 -9.00 26.10 -23.95
CA PRO A 502 -9.34 26.77 -25.21
C PRO A 502 -10.27 25.92 -26.06
N SER A 503 -11.23 26.54 -26.72
CA SER A 503 -12.21 25.84 -27.56
C SER A 503 -11.61 25.14 -28.79
N ASP A 504 -10.42 25.57 -29.23
CA ASP A 504 -9.64 25.03 -30.34
C ASP A 504 -8.53 24.07 -29.91
N ILE A 505 -8.52 23.64 -28.63
CA ILE A 505 -7.52 22.67 -28.14
C ILE A 505 -7.68 21.33 -28.87
N THR A 506 -6.55 20.64 -29.07
CA THR A 506 -6.55 19.30 -29.68
C THR A 506 -7.44 18.30 -28.92
N PRO A 507 -8.05 17.31 -29.61
CA PRO A 507 -8.95 16.33 -29.00
C PRO A 507 -8.36 15.66 -27.73
N VAL A 508 -7.08 15.31 -27.78
CA VAL A 508 -6.31 14.92 -26.60
C VAL A 508 -5.30 15.99 -26.26
N HIS A 509 -5.14 16.30 -24.99
CA HIS A 509 -4.23 17.30 -24.45
C HIS A 509 -3.71 16.88 -23.08
N PHE A 510 -2.69 17.58 -22.61
CA PHE A 510 -1.96 17.23 -21.39
C PHE A 510 -2.05 18.35 -20.35
N ILE A 511 -2.11 17.95 -19.08
CA ILE A 511 -2.11 18.86 -17.94
C ILE A 511 -0.92 18.52 -17.05
N ARG A 512 -0.08 19.50 -16.73
CA ARG A 512 1.02 19.39 -15.79
C ARG A 512 0.70 20.25 -14.58
N LEU A 513 0.52 19.63 -13.43
CA LEU A 513 0.47 20.35 -12.16
C LEU A 513 1.82 20.29 -11.48
N GLY A 514 2.24 21.39 -10.90
CA GLY A 514 3.47 21.50 -10.10
C GLY A 514 3.18 22.23 -8.80
N LEU A 515 3.75 21.76 -7.72
CA LEU A 515 3.72 22.40 -6.42
C LEU A 515 5.15 22.80 -6.04
N SER A 516 5.36 24.09 -5.77
CA SER A 516 6.68 24.61 -5.40
C SER A 516 6.63 25.21 -4.00
N ASP A 517 7.73 25.07 -3.27
CA ASP A 517 7.93 25.68 -1.95
C ASP A 517 8.06 27.21 -2.03
N GLU A 518 8.20 27.85 -0.88
CA GLU A 518 8.39 29.32 -0.76
C GLU A 518 9.60 29.85 -1.52
N LYS A 519 10.62 28.98 -1.74
CA LYS A 519 11.87 29.32 -2.47
C LYS A 519 11.76 29.07 -3.97
N GLY A 520 10.63 28.54 -4.44
CA GLY A 520 10.37 28.22 -5.84
C GLY A 520 10.91 26.86 -6.28
N LYS A 521 11.39 26.01 -5.35
CA LYS A 521 11.80 24.64 -5.66
C LYS A 521 10.53 23.79 -5.83
N GLU A 522 10.40 23.09 -6.95
CA GLU A 522 9.33 22.12 -7.15
C GLU A 522 9.51 20.94 -6.18
N VAL A 523 8.47 20.66 -5.39
CA VAL A 523 8.44 19.61 -4.36
C VAL A 523 7.52 18.45 -4.69
N ALA A 524 6.52 18.68 -5.54
CA ALA A 524 5.63 17.66 -6.07
C ALA A 524 5.17 18.04 -7.47
N SER A 525 4.84 17.03 -8.26
CA SER A 525 4.30 17.27 -9.60
C SER A 525 3.51 16.07 -10.09
N THR A 526 2.50 16.35 -10.92
CA THR A 526 1.66 15.31 -11.49
C THR A 526 1.31 15.64 -12.93
N PHE A 527 1.08 14.59 -13.73
CA PHE A 527 0.82 14.70 -15.15
C PHE A 527 -0.44 13.94 -15.53
N TYR A 528 -1.29 14.57 -16.36
CA TYR A 528 -2.54 14.01 -16.83
C TYR A 528 -2.62 14.10 -18.35
N TRP A 529 -3.37 13.18 -18.93
CA TRP A 529 -3.88 13.26 -20.29
C TRP A 529 -5.40 13.24 -20.27
N ARG A 530 -6.01 14.07 -21.08
CA ARG A 530 -7.45 14.28 -21.11
C ARG A 530 -7.95 14.30 -22.54
N SER A 531 -9.16 13.79 -22.74
CA SER A 531 -9.88 13.86 -24.01
C SER A 531 -10.99 14.90 -23.94
N ASN A 532 -11.31 15.54 -25.08
CA ASN A 532 -12.47 16.38 -25.26
C ASN A 532 -13.75 15.59 -25.56
N ALA A 533 -13.68 14.26 -25.66
CA ALA A 533 -14.85 13.44 -25.88
C ALA A 533 -15.90 13.70 -24.79
N ALA A 534 -17.16 13.83 -25.19
CA ALA A 534 -18.25 14.04 -24.26
C ALA A 534 -18.36 12.87 -23.29
N TYR A 535 -18.50 13.19 -22.01
CA TYR A 535 -18.85 12.23 -20.99
C TYR A 535 -20.36 12.22 -20.81
N GLU A 536 -21.00 11.08 -21.07
CA GLU A 536 -22.47 10.98 -21.09
C GLU A 536 -23.08 10.52 -19.75
N GLY A 537 -22.25 10.28 -18.74
CA GLY A 537 -22.69 9.80 -17.43
C GLY A 537 -23.41 8.46 -17.54
N LYS A 538 -22.69 7.36 -17.37
CA LYS A 538 -23.27 6.00 -17.33
C LYS A 538 -22.91 5.32 -16.04
N GLU A 539 -23.78 4.42 -15.60
CA GLU A 539 -23.50 3.61 -14.44
C GLU A 539 -22.24 2.78 -14.63
N ILE A 540 -21.41 2.71 -13.59
CA ILE A 540 -20.19 1.89 -13.53
C ILE A 540 -20.40 0.45 -14.00
N LEU A 541 -21.60 -0.10 -13.78
CA LEU A 541 -21.90 -1.50 -14.10
C LEU A 541 -22.25 -1.74 -15.59
N THR A 542 -22.49 -0.71 -16.37
CA THR A 542 -22.95 -0.84 -17.78
C THR A 542 -21.81 -0.82 -18.78
N GLY A 543 -20.56 -0.69 -18.32
CA GLY A 543 -19.35 -0.71 -19.16
C GLY A 543 -18.79 0.69 -19.45
N PRO A 544 -17.58 0.75 -20.02
CA PRO A 544 -16.89 2.00 -20.30
C PRO A 544 -17.55 2.76 -21.45
N THR A 545 -17.69 4.07 -21.27
CA THR A 545 -18.00 4.99 -22.38
C THR A 545 -16.70 5.30 -23.14
N SER A 546 -16.79 5.55 -24.45
CA SER A 546 -15.65 6.00 -25.25
C SER A 546 -15.02 7.25 -24.63
N SER A 547 -13.72 7.25 -24.43
CA SER A 547 -12.98 8.39 -23.89
C SER A 547 -12.15 9.15 -24.94
N GLY A 548 -12.13 8.70 -26.19
CA GLY A 548 -11.60 9.41 -27.35
C GLY A 548 -10.10 9.68 -27.32
N PHE A 549 -9.29 8.74 -26.85
CA PHE A 549 -7.83 8.89 -26.77
C PHE A 549 -7.09 8.46 -28.04
N GLU A 550 -7.78 8.13 -29.12
CA GLU A 550 -7.18 7.60 -30.38
C GLU A 550 -6.11 8.52 -30.95
N SER A 551 -6.29 9.85 -30.86
CA SER A 551 -5.33 10.82 -31.39
C SER A 551 -3.97 10.82 -30.68
N LEU A 552 -3.83 10.12 -29.55
CA LEU A 552 -2.51 9.86 -28.97
C LEU A 552 -1.58 9.10 -29.93
N ASN A 553 -2.14 8.30 -30.83
CA ASN A 553 -1.35 7.57 -31.84
C ASN A 553 -0.68 8.52 -32.84
N ASP A 554 -1.18 9.75 -32.99
CA ASP A 554 -0.64 10.79 -33.87
C ASP A 554 0.39 11.70 -33.19
N MET A 555 0.78 11.39 -31.94
CA MET A 555 1.76 12.20 -31.22
C MET A 555 3.08 12.30 -31.95
N PRO A 556 3.64 13.53 -32.11
CA PRO A 556 4.96 13.71 -32.66
C PRO A 556 6.04 13.00 -31.83
N THR A 557 6.99 12.37 -32.51
CA THR A 557 8.10 11.65 -31.83
C THR A 557 8.93 12.56 -30.95
N ALA A 558 9.21 12.12 -29.75
CA ALA A 558 10.11 12.75 -28.80
C ALA A 558 11.46 12.02 -28.73
N ARG A 559 12.50 12.72 -28.23
CA ARG A 559 13.87 12.17 -28.11
C ARG A 559 14.38 12.36 -26.70
N LEU A 560 14.81 11.26 -26.10
CA LEU A 560 15.47 11.26 -24.79
C LEU A 560 16.98 11.06 -24.95
N GLN A 561 17.75 11.86 -24.22
CA GLN A 561 19.14 11.59 -23.92
C GLN A 561 19.22 10.83 -22.61
N THR A 562 19.83 9.65 -22.62
CA THR A 562 20.00 8.80 -21.45
C THR A 562 21.45 8.79 -21.02
N LYS A 563 21.69 8.99 -19.72
CA LYS A 563 22.97 8.73 -19.07
C LYS A 563 22.73 7.78 -17.91
N TYR A 564 23.65 6.88 -17.63
CA TYR A 564 23.51 5.95 -16.51
C TYR A 564 24.87 5.66 -15.87
N LYS A 565 24.82 5.21 -14.61
CA LYS A 565 25.96 4.70 -13.85
C LYS A 565 25.46 3.49 -13.04
N THR A 566 26.33 2.53 -12.85
CA THR A 566 26.08 1.36 -12.02
C THR A 566 26.99 1.36 -10.81
N LYS A 567 26.51 0.80 -9.69
CA LYS A 567 27.31 0.58 -8.48
C LYS A 567 26.74 -0.56 -7.64
N GLU A 568 27.61 -1.20 -6.87
CA GLU A 568 27.21 -2.18 -5.87
C GLU A 568 27.49 -1.62 -4.47
N VAL A 569 26.51 -1.73 -3.58
CA VAL A 569 26.63 -1.28 -2.18
C VAL A 569 25.79 -2.21 -1.31
N ASP A 570 26.35 -2.72 -0.23
CA ASP A 570 25.64 -3.50 0.79
C ASP A 570 24.74 -4.63 0.23
N GLY A 571 25.28 -5.41 -0.72
CA GLY A 571 24.57 -6.53 -1.36
C GLY A 571 23.47 -6.12 -2.34
N ARG A 572 23.43 -4.84 -2.72
CA ARG A 572 22.49 -4.32 -3.72
C ARG A 572 23.21 -3.76 -4.93
N TYR A 573 22.63 -4.00 -6.10
CA TYR A 573 23.08 -3.45 -7.38
C TYR A 573 22.18 -2.28 -7.77
N TYR A 574 22.77 -1.14 -8.04
CA TYR A 574 22.10 0.11 -8.37
C TYR A 574 22.41 0.57 -9.78
N ILE A 575 21.40 1.08 -10.47
CA ILE A 575 21.52 1.79 -11.75
C ILE A 575 20.96 3.20 -11.56
N GLU A 576 21.82 4.21 -11.58
CA GLU A 576 21.45 5.61 -11.54
C GLU A 576 21.23 6.10 -12.97
N VAL A 577 19.99 6.42 -13.34
CA VAL A 577 19.61 6.82 -14.69
C VAL A 577 19.19 8.28 -14.70
N SER A 578 19.79 9.07 -15.62
CA SER A 578 19.40 10.45 -15.91
C SER A 578 18.81 10.53 -17.31
N LEU A 579 17.55 10.92 -17.41
CA LEU A 579 16.81 11.07 -18.67
C LEU A 579 16.54 12.56 -18.92
N LYS A 580 17.00 13.08 -20.05
CA LYS A 580 16.71 14.46 -20.50
C LYS A 580 15.91 14.44 -21.78
N ASN A 581 14.75 15.08 -21.80
CA ASN A 581 14.01 15.32 -23.02
C ASN A 581 14.71 16.44 -23.82
N THR A 582 15.35 16.05 -24.94
CA THR A 582 16.12 16.98 -25.80
C THR A 582 15.31 17.47 -26.99
N SER A 583 14.06 17.03 -27.14
CA SER A 583 13.16 17.45 -28.21
C SER A 583 12.25 18.61 -27.76
N SER A 584 11.58 19.24 -28.71
CA SER A 584 10.52 20.23 -28.48
C SER A 584 9.14 19.59 -28.23
N ARG A 585 9.09 18.26 -28.05
CA ARG A 585 7.88 17.47 -27.88
C ARG A 585 7.85 16.82 -26.50
N ILE A 586 6.68 16.67 -25.92
CA ILE A 586 6.49 15.91 -24.67
C ILE A 586 6.89 14.45 -24.94
N ALA A 587 7.77 13.91 -24.11
CA ALA A 587 8.03 12.48 -24.07
C ALA A 587 6.99 11.84 -23.16
N PHE A 588 5.98 11.22 -23.74
CA PHE A 588 4.81 10.73 -23.04
C PHE A 588 4.99 9.27 -22.62
N PHE A 589 4.60 8.96 -21.40
CA PHE A 589 4.51 7.62 -20.81
C PHE A 589 5.82 6.83 -21.00
N THR A 590 6.93 7.41 -20.52
CA THR A 590 8.28 6.85 -20.62
C THR A 590 8.44 5.67 -19.68
N GLN A 591 8.91 4.53 -20.23
CA GLN A 591 9.16 3.30 -19.50
C GLN A 591 10.65 2.94 -19.52
N LEU A 592 11.16 2.48 -18.38
CA LEU A 592 12.46 1.86 -18.21
C LEU A 592 12.27 0.38 -17.87
N GLN A 593 13.15 -0.48 -18.40
CA GLN A 593 13.19 -1.89 -18.02
C GLN A 593 14.64 -2.35 -17.86
N PHE A 594 14.91 -3.04 -16.77
CA PHE A 594 16.18 -3.69 -16.51
C PHE A 594 16.07 -5.16 -16.93
N LEU A 595 16.87 -5.57 -17.89
CA LEU A 595 16.74 -6.85 -18.59
C LEU A 595 18.04 -7.67 -18.51
N ASP A 596 17.90 -8.98 -18.43
CA ASP A 596 18.98 -9.95 -18.62
C ASP A 596 19.38 -10.08 -20.11
N LYS A 597 20.36 -10.94 -20.37
CA LYS A 597 20.83 -11.20 -21.75
C LYS A 597 19.75 -11.81 -22.67
N ALA A 598 18.79 -12.51 -22.09
CA ALA A 598 17.69 -13.12 -22.83
C ALA A 598 16.56 -12.12 -23.13
N GLY A 599 16.68 -10.88 -22.62
CA GLY A 599 15.65 -9.84 -22.73
C GLY A 599 14.51 -10.00 -21.73
N LYS A 600 14.66 -10.80 -20.67
CA LYS A 600 13.68 -10.94 -19.63
C LYS A 600 13.93 -9.91 -18.51
N PRO A 601 12.88 -9.36 -17.89
CA PRO A 601 13.03 -8.48 -16.75
C PRO A 601 13.78 -9.14 -15.57
N VAL A 602 14.73 -8.43 -14.98
CA VAL A 602 15.37 -8.82 -13.72
C VAL A 602 14.42 -8.51 -12.58
N ARG A 603 13.99 -9.53 -11.84
CA ARG A 603 12.93 -9.41 -10.80
C ARG A 603 13.35 -10.00 -9.45
N PRO A 604 12.94 -9.36 -8.33
CA PRO A 604 12.33 -8.04 -8.27
C PRO A 604 13.33 -6.92 -8.56
N SER A 605 12.90 -5.89 -9.29
CA SER A 605 13.65 -4.65 -9.47
C SER A 605 12.80 -3.46 -9.06
N PHE A 606 13.40 -2.55 -8.28
CA PHE A 606 12.69 -1.41 -7.72
C PHE A 606 13.12 -0.14 -8.42
N TYR A 607 12.17 0.55 -9.04
CA TYR A 607 12.38 1.83 -9.72
C TYR A 607 11.80 2.94 -8.86
N THR A 608 12.52 4.02 -8.64
CA THR A 608 11.98 5.17 -7.90
C THR A 608 10.82 5.83 -8.62
N ASP A 609 10.76 5.72 -9.95
CA ASP A 609 9.65 6.13 -10.78
C ASP A 609 9.70 5.41 -12.14
N ASN A 610 8.55 5.23 -12.80
CA ASN A 610 8.43 4.64 -14.13
C ASN A 610 7.11 5.07 -14.78
N PHE A 611 6.93 4.87 -16.10
CA PHE A 611 5.73 5.25 -16.84
C PHE A 611 5.37 6.75 -16.69
N PHE A 612 6.35 7.62 -16.60
CA PHE A 612 6.20 9.06 -16.43
C PHE A 612 6.33 9.84 -17.74
N SER A 613 5.97 11.12 -17.73
CA SER A 613 6.10 12.01 -18.88
C SER A 613 7.08 13.15 -18.60
N LEU A 614 7.81 13.58 -19.64
CA LEU A 614 8.79 14.66 -19.55
C LEU A 614 8.45 15.80 -20.52
N LEU A 615 8.34 17.00 -20.01
CA LEU A 615 8.22 18.21 -20.84
C LEU A 615 9.52 18.48 -21.62
N PRO A 616 9.47 19.26 -22.72
CA PRO A 616 10.66 19.71 -23.45
C PRO A 616 11.70 20.33 -22.51
N GLY A 617 12.94 19.84 -22.60
CA GLY A 617 14.06 20.32 -21.77
C GLY A 617 14.13 19.73 -20.36
N GLU A 618 13.09 19.06 -19.87
CA GLU A 618 13.03 18.49 -18.52
C GLU A 618 14.01 17.33 -18.37
N THR A 619 14.52 17.16 -17.14
CA THR A 619 15.43 16.08 -16.76
C THR A 619 14.84 15.33 -15.56
N LYS A 620 14.77 14.01 -15.62
CA LYS A 620 14.35 13.11 -14.55
C LYS A 620 15.50 12.20 -14.13
N GLN A 621 15.65 12.03 -12.83
CA GLN A 621 16.54 11.02 -12.26
C GLN A 621 15.71 9.83 -11.81
N VAL A 622 16.13 8.63 -12.19
CA VAL A 622 15.52 7.36 -11.75
C VAL A 622 16.63 6.50 -11.17
N LEU A 623 16.41 5.99 -9.98
CA LEU A 623 17.23 4.96 -9.37
C LEU A 623 16.53 3.63 -9.53
N ILE A 624 17.25 2.65 -10.07
CA ILE A 624 16.80 1.26 -10.15
C ILE A 624 17.70 0.46 -9.21
N ASP A 625 17.13 -0.44 -8.41
CA ASP A 625 17.92 -1.32 -7.59
C ASP A 625 17.33 -2.73 -7.51
N THR A 626 18.21 -3.71 -7.37
CA THR A 626 17.90 -5.12 -7.14
C THR A 626 18.93 -5.75 -6.20
N SER A 627 18.72 -7.00 -5.79
CA SER A 627 19.72 -7.76 -5.04
C SER A 627 20.91 -8.14 -5.94
N VAL A 628 22.14 -8.11 -5.41
CA VAL A 628 23.38 -8.45 -6.16
C VAL A 628 23.34 -9.87 -6.71
N ASP A 629 22.74 -10.83 -5.99
CA ASP A 629 22.61 -12.21 -6.44
C ASP A 629 21.81 -12.38 -7.75
N LYS A 630 20.97 -11.40 -8.11
CA LYS A 630 20.26 -11.37 -9.40
C LYS A 630 21.15 -10.95 -10.58
N VAL A 631 22.35 -10.42 -10.32
CA VAL A 631 23.25 -9.84 -11.32
C VAL A 631 24.68 -10.39 -11.23
N THR A 632 24.92 -11.50 -10.52
CA THR A 632 26.25 -12.09 -10.32
C THR A 632 26.84 -12.68 -11.60
N GLU A 633 26.01 -13.14 -12.54
CA GLU A 633 26.45 -13.74 -13.78
C GLU A 633 25.60 -13.25 -14.96
N GLY A 634 26.22 -12.67 -15.97
CA GLY A 634 25.55 -12.38 -17.24
C GLY A 634 25.81 -10.99 -17.80
N GLU A 635 25.26 -10.77 -18.98
CA GLU A 635 25.16 -9.46 -19.61
C GLU A 635 23.79 -8.87 -19.33
N PHE A 636 23.74 -7.64 -18.91
CA PHE A 636 22.51 -6.92 -18.58
C PHE A 636 22.33 -5.71 -19.48
N SER A 637 21.11 -5.27 -19.60
CA SER A 637 20.77 -4.08 -20.35
C SER A 637 19.66 -3.28 -19.71
N LEU A 638 19.72 -1.97 -19.94
CA LEU A 638 18.63 -1.05 -19.65
C LEU A 638 17.93 -0.70 -20.97
N THR A 639 16.62 -0.86 -21.04
CA THR A 639 15.82 -0.29 -22.13
C THR A 639 15.11 0.97 -21.65
N VAL A 640 15.01 1.94 -22.55
CA VAL A 640 14.29 3.20 -22.35
C VAL A 640 13.45 3.45 -23.57
N GLY A 641 12.14 3.59 -23.40
CA GLY A 641 11.19 3.88 -24.46
C GLY A 641 9.98 4.65 -23.93
N GLY A 642 8.93 4.79 -24.69
CA GLY A 642 7.71 5.48 -24.24
C GLY A 642 6.62 5.41 -25.29
N TRP A 643 5.52 6.14 -25.09
CA TRP A 643 4.42 6.15 -26.06
C TRP A 643 4.89 6.66 -27.42
N ASN A 644 5.50 7.84 -27.43
CA ASN A 644 6.05 8.50 -28.63
C ASN A 644 7.60 8.61 -28.59
N VAL A 645 8.26 7.78 -27.78
CA VAL A 645 9.72 7.69 -27.67
C VAL A 645 10.16 6.34 -28.20
N GLN A 646 11.02 6.35 -29.22
CA GLN A 646 11.60 5.12 -29.76
C GLN A 646 12.42 4.40 -28.68
N GLN A 647 12.16 3.12 -28.50
CA GLN A 647 12.88 2.29 -27.55
C GLN A 647 14.36 2.18 -27.93
N LYS A 648 15.22 2.36 -26.93
CA LYS A 648 16.68 2.18 -27.04
C LYS A 648 17.16 1.23 -25.96
N LYS A 649 18.14 0.42 -26.32
CA LYS A 649 18.78 -0.55 -25.43
C LYS A 649 20.21 -0.10 -25.14
N TYR A 650 20.59 -0.10 -23.87
CA TYR A 650 21.90 0.27 -23.35
C TYR A 650 22.51 -0.95 -22.65
N LYS A 651 23.75 -1.31 -22.97
CA LYS A 651 24.49 -2.37 -22.30
C LYS A 651 25.00 -1.81 -20.95
N LEU A 652 24.77 -2.57 -19.86
CA LEU A 652 25.21 -2.24 -18.50
C LEU A 652 26.54 -2.87 -18.18
#